data_5d947dd35053872e1df309e8d80cd6b9
#
_entry.id   5d947dd35053872e1df309e8d80cd6b9
#
_cell.length_a   1.000
_cell.length_b   1.000
_cell.length_c   1.000
_cell.angle_alpha   90.00
_cell.angle_beta   90.00
_cell.angle_gamma   90.00
#
_symmetry.space_group_name_H-M   'P 1'
#
loop_
_entity.id
_entity.type
_entity.pdbx_description
1 polymer ?
#
loop_
_entity_poly.entity_id
_entity_poly.type
_entity_poly.pdbx_seq_one_letter_code
_entity_poly.pdbx_strand_id
1 'polypeptide(L)'
;PDIQDTATWSGAGNYVTLSTEWKRYSLTKQVKKPTRRYTLQLELQKPAMIWMDAVQFEVGSKPTPYAPAAPVEAAFSMDDHVLLNGKHTAELAAVNYTDKAQNVDVKSNIGEFKFSLPANSAQKKNVDFRADRFGTFSLEGTVKTADFSGKVYPVDYGVVGKMPKFNGGFFIGVNGAGKVRTLDFILRPTHALNFKATYRSNAKETIDEHFRNMRLSGFRVLRLHDSAVSWLDLEPEKGRFEWFLLDTIVECAEKNDLDLMFVLGNEAIVYNIDRPHGKDWFVRKNGKKNGFVMGNNWMSVLPDMKDWTDFVSALASRYKGKIRYYEVMNEPNLVMPDPVNYMRYLKVSHEIIKRIDPAAQIVGICSTGDFNGKTEEYIDAIGAQGGFKYFDILSFHPYDAPLDTAPNRAERQIERIHALAAKYRPGTPVLQDEIYYLTDLQKVYNGALCGLGWPAGNAIRRYAIDLAGGLVGSIPMAARGLEAGDAGHRNSWYVPRFAMHYVPRPHFIASNAFGRFLEGGRFLAKPDISSLLNSFVFLDRNGKEVALIWALTEDGECSFDLPAGVMACDLFGNPLNGKTVSLTEEPVYLFGSELKKKLETVDFRMKTPYRVLGAAESMRNGAKHIAVEFRNMSPEPRAMQARIAGLPGTRSFTVAADSAKTVYFPLNGKEQKEIALIVVDGGRLYKEKLSVSAHKTVLSGETVKVGGFAEFTPSLSPEGFAFDIRVTDSSATPRVAGEPWREDCVEFFFDAAPDRNLNRSAYTETGMTRLFLVPPSADGKPAALLDMKMKPADMKWSLDRNASGYTAHVMVPWKLLGATPENPPSFDLIFSDFANGKKVKSSAWAGGPDNHKNRLNFGRIGKK
;
A
#
# COMPACT_ATOMS: atom_id res chain seq x y z
N PRO A 1 24.68 20.49 -7.92
CA PRO A 1 23.90 19.36 -8.32
C PRO A 1 24.62 18.06 -7.94
N ASP A 2 23.98 17.24 -7.14
CA ASP A 2 24.52 15.95 -6.76
C ASP A 2 23.93 14.85 -7.63
N ILE A 3 24.77 13.99 -8.19
CA ILE A 3 24.33 12.76 -8.84
C ILE A 3 24.26 11.71 -7.74
N GLN A 4 23.06 11.31 -7.37
CA GLN A 4 22.86 10.20 -6.44
C GLN A 4 23.19 8.87 -7.14
N ASP A 5 24.19 8.16 -6.63
CA ASP A 5 24.32 6.72 -6.83
C ASP A 5 23.45 6.04 -5.78
N THR A 6 22.68 5.03 -6.18
CA THR A 6 21.60 4.39 -5.41
C THR A 6 21.98 3.78 -4.06
N ALA A 7 23.19 3.98 -3.58
CA ALA A 7 23.68 3.40 -2.33
C ALA A 7 24.21 4.41 -1.30
N THR A 8 24.49 5.65 -1.64
CA THR A 8 25.05 6.60 -0.68
C THR A 8 24.76 8.06 -1.04
N TRP A 9 24.20 8.79 -0.12
CA TRP A 9 24.27 10.24 -0.07
C TRP A 9 25.75 10.65 0.04
N SER A 10 26.35 11.09 -1.02
CA SER A 10 27.62 11.79 -0.94
C SER A 10 27.33 13.28 -0.86
N GLY A 11 27.27 13.82 0.34
CA GLY A 11 26.98 15.23 0.62
C GLY A 11 28.11 16.21 0.26
N ALA A 12 28.84 15.97 -0.82
CA ALA A 12 29.81 16.91 -1.40
C ALA A 12 29.20 17.49 -2.68
N GLY A 13 28.22 18.38 -2.53
CA GLY A 13 27.70 19.18 -3.63
C GLY A 13 28.67 20.25 -4.06
N ASN A 14 28.75 20.54 -5.34
CA ASN A 14 29.43 21.73 -5.83
C ASN A 14 28.47 22.92 -5.63
N TYR A 15 28.76 23.73 -4.65
CA TYR A 15 28.00 24.98 -4.45
C TYR A 15 28.44 26.01 -5.48
N VAL A 16 27.46 26.63 -6.11
CA VAL A 16 27.69 27.74 -7.05
C VAL A 16 27.00 28.98 -6.52
N THR A 17 27.68 30.12 -6.62
CA THR A 17 27.06 31.41 -6.32
C THR A 17 26.29 31.90 -7.55
N LEU A 18 24.98 32.07 -7.39
CA LEU A 18 24.12 32.60 -8.43
C LEU A 18 24.28 34.13 -8.52
N SER A 19 24.10 34.66 -9.72
CA SER A 19 24.06 36.08 -9.99
C SER A 19 22.78 36.44 -10.72
N THR A 20 22.51 37.73 -10.90
CA THR A 20 21.39 38.26 -11.69
C THR A 20 21.59 38.11 -13.21
N GLU A 21 22.76 37.67 -13.63
CA GLU A 21 23.07 37.39 -15.03
C GLU A 21 22.96 35.92 -15.35
N TRP A 22 22.57 35.56 -16.56
CA TRP A 22 22.54 34.21 -17.05
C TRP A 22 23.96 33.64 -17.12
N LYS A 23 24.20 32.57 -16.37
CA LYS A 23 25.50 31.86 -16.39
C LYS A 23 25.29 30.36 -16.61
N ARG A 24 26.14 29.78 -17.43
CA ARG A 24 26.16 28.34 -17.60
C ARG A 24 27.02 27.68 -16.52
N TYR A 25 26.43 26.71 -15.87
CA TYR A 25 27.11 25.87 -14.91
C TYR A 25 27.16 24.44 -15.46
N SER A 26 28.24 23.72 -15.17
CA SER A 26 28.40 22.34 -15.60
C SER A 26 28.97 21.50 -14.46
N LEU A 27 28.54 20.25 -14.42
CA LEU A 27 29.04 19.25 -13.49
C LEU A 27 29.40 17.99 -14.28
N THR A 28 30.61 17.49 -14.10
CA THR A 28 31.02 16.20 -14.65
C THR A 28 31.25 15.22 -13.52
N LYS A 29 30.63 14.05 -13.55
CA LYS A 29 30.82 13.02 -12.55
C LYS A 29 31.00 11.65 -13.18
N GLN A 30 32.01 10.90 -12.72
CA GLN A 30 32.23 9.53 -13.15
C GLN A 30 31.21 8.61 -12.47
N VAL A 31 30.45 7.90 -13.26
CA VAL A 31 29.50 6.88 -12.78
C VAL A 31 30.24 5.58 -12.56
N LYS A 32 30.33 5.13 -11.33
CA LYS A 32 31.06 3.91 -10.94
C LYS A 32 30.32 2.61 -11.21
N LYS A 33 28.98 2.67 -11.27
CA LYS A 33 28.11 1.51 -11.55
C LYS A 33 27.01 1.92 -12.51
N PRO A 34 26.58 1.04 -13.43
CA PRO A 34 25.41 1.31 -14.26
C PRO A 34 24.20 1.55 -13.38
N THR A 35 23.48 2.63 -13.61
CA THR A 35 22.21 2.92 -12.93
C THR A 35 21.14 3.22 -13.96
N ARG A 36 19.91 2.85 -13.63
CA ARG A 36 18.75 3.06 -14.51
C ARG A 36 18.15 4.47 -14.41
N ARG A 37 18.59 5.25 -13.43
CA ARG A 37 18.02 6.57 -13.17
C ARG A 37 19.10 7.53 -12.65
N TYR A 38 19.08 8.73 -13.20
CA TYR A 38 19.84 9.87 -12.71
C TYR A 38 18.87 10.97 -12.34
N THR A 39 19.12 11.62 -11.22
CA THR A 39 18.32 12.76 -10.76
C THR A 39 19.25 13.96 -10.58
N LEU A 40 18.91 15.05 -11.22
CA LEU A 40 19.52 16.35 -10.94
C LEU A 40 18.74 17.00 -9.81
N GLN A 41 19.38 17.22 -8.67
CA GLN A 41 18.79 17.90 -7.52
C GLN A 41 19.49 19.26 -7.36
N LEU A 42 18.67 20.31 -7.29
CA LEU A 42 19.13 21.68 -6.98
C LEU A 42 18.70 21.99 -5.56
N GLU A 43 19.66 22.36 -4.73
CA GLU A 43 19.42 22.76 -3.35
C GLU A 43 19.80 24.23 -3.18
N LEU A 44 18.85 25.04 -2.68
CA LEU A 44 19.09 26.45 -2.38
C LEU A 44 19.43 26.58 -0.90
N GLN A 45 20.62 27.10 -0.58
CA GLN A 45 21.01 27.35 0.81
C GLN A 45 20.31 28.54 1.45
N LYS A 46 19.72 29.41 0.64
CA LYS A 46 18.93 30.55 1.06
C LYS A 46 17.70 30.67 0.15
N PRO A 47 16.60 31.19 0.65
CA PRO A 47 15.42 31.45 -0.17
C PRO A 47 15.78 32.38 -1.33
N ALA A 48 15.52 31.89 -2.53
CA ALA A 48 15.70 32.66 -3.75
C ALA A 48 14.77 32.14 -4.85
N MET A 49 14.44 33.01 -5.78
CA MET A 49 13.84 32.65 -7.05
C MET A 49 14.96 32.43 -8.06
N ILE A 50 14.97 31.27 -8.70
CA ILE A 50 15.92 30.95 -9.76
C ILE A 50 15.20 30.65 -11.05
N TRP A 51 15.78 31.09 -12.15
CA TRP A 51 15.38 30.66 -13.48
C TRP A 51 16.42 29.70 -14.00
N MET A 52 15.99 28.62 -14.59
CA MET A 52 16.85 27.59 -15.16
C MET A 52 16.38 27.31 -16.58
N ASP A 53 17.32 27.38 -17.53
CA ASP A 53 17.08 27.12 -18.94
C ASP A 53 18.23 26.31 -19.54
N ALA A 54 18.03 25.77 -20.72
CA ALA A 54 19.04 25.08 -21.52
C ALA A 54 19.74 23.94 -20.74
N VAL A 55 18.98 23.14 -20.02
CA VAL A 55 19.50 21.97 -19.28
C VAL A 55 19.91 20.90 -20.27
N GLN A 56 21.19 20.51 -20.22
CA GLN A 56 21.76 19.46 -21.07
C GLN A 56 22.36 18.36 -20.20
N PHE A 57 22.01 17.13 -20.52
CA PHE A 57 22.56 15.94 -19.88
C PHE A 57 23.23 15.07 -20.96
N GLU A 58 24.53 14.86 -20.84
CA GLU A 58 25.32 14.17 -21.85
C GLU A 58 26.36 13.21 -21.26
N VAL A 59 26.74 12.22 -22.03
CA VAL A 59 27.84 11.31 -21.69
C VAL A 59 29.14 11.86 -22.26
N GLY A 60 30.10 12.15 -21.38
CA GLY A 60 31.41 12.69 -21.82
C GLY A 60 32.26 13.09 -20.63
N SER A 61 33.51 13.44 -20.91
CA SER A 61 34.46 13.91 -19.90
C SER A 61 34.49 15.43 -19.76
N LYS A 62 33.86 16.15 -20.68
CA LYS A 62 33.76 17.62 -20.69
C LYS A 62 32.40 18.04 -21.23
N PRO A 63 31.82 19.12 -20.70
CA PRO A 63 30.59 19.65 -21.22
C PRO A 63 30.79 20.23 -22.62
N THR A 64 29.85 19.95 -23.52
CA THR A 64 29.79 20.59 -24.83
C THR A 64 29.00 21.91 -24.77
N PRO A 65 29.11 22.81 -25.75
CA PRO A 65 28.19 23.92 -25.90
C PRO A 65 26.73 23.41 -25.93
N TYR A 66 25.80 24.21 -25.40
CA TYR A 66 24.40 23.85 -25.51
C TYR A 66 23.98 23.73 -26.96
N ALA A 67 23.31 22.63 -27.28
CA ALA A 67 22.66 22.45 -28.57
C ALA A 67 21.19 22.07 -28.32
N PRO A 68 20.24 22.72 -28.98
CA PRO A 68 18.86 22.27 -28.95
C PRO A 68 18.72 20.80 -29.37
N ALA A 69 17.79 20.08 -28.77
CA ALA A 69 17.56 18.66 -29.11
C ALA A 69 17.01 18.49 -30.53
N ALA A 70 16.38 19.54 -31.05
CA ALA A 70 15.82 19.57 -32.39
C ALA A 70 15.93 20.99 -33.01
N PRO A 71 15.93 21.13 -34.36
CA PRO A 71 15.94 22.43 -35.01
C PRO A 71 14.68 23.25 -34.73
N VAL A 72 13.56 22.55 -34.51
CA VAL A 72 12.28 23.12 -34.11
C VAL A 72 11.68 22.26 -33.01
N GLU A 73 11.19 22.91 -31.98
CA GLU A 73 10.48 22.27 -30.89
C GLU A 73 9.08 22.86 -30.74
N ALA A 74 8.14 22.01 -30.25
CA ALA A 74 6.81 22.47 -29.85
C ALA A 74 6.40 21.81 -28.53
N ALA A 75 5.65 22.53 -27.70
CA ALA A 75 5.21 22.06 -26.40
C ALA A 75 3.80 22.54 -26.10
N PHE A 76 3.00 21.68 -25.47
CA PHE A 76 1.80 22.09 -24.76
C PHE A 76 2.12 22.48 -23.31
N SER A 77 1.40 23.48 -22.81
CA SER A 77 1.38 23.84 -21.40
C SER A 77 -0.01 24.25 -20.95
N MET A 78 -0.29 24.10 -19.67
CA MET A 78 -1.52 24.56 -19.01
C MET A 78 -1.26 24.83 -17.53
N ASP A 79 -2.02 25.75 -16.95
CA ASP A 79 -1.86 26.15 -15.56
C ASP A 79 -2.50 25.12 -14.60
N ASP A 80 -3.60 24.49 -15.03
CA ASP A 80 -4.34 23.51 -14.20
C ASP A 80 -4.31 22.12 -14.86
N HIS A 81 -3.91 21.13 -14.10
CA HIS A 81 -3.84 19.74 -14.56
C HIS A 81 -5.00 18.87 -14.02
N VAL A 82 -5.86 19.41 -13.16
CA VAL A 82 -7.07 18.78 -12.65
C VAL A 82 -8.27 19.54 -13.19
N LEU A 83 -8.85 19.03 -14.25
CA LEU A 83 -9.90 19.69 -15.00
C LEU A 83 -11.28 19.14 -14.62
N LEU A 84 -12.27 20.00 -14.56
CA LEU A 84 -13.67 19.57 -14.61
C LEU A 84 -14.01 19.21 -16.06
N ASN A 85 -14.99 18.32 -16.26
CA ASN A 85 -15.46 18.05 -17.62
C ASN A 85 -16.03 19.32 -18.29
N GLY A 86 -15.69 19.54 -19.57
CA GLY A 86 -16.12 20.72 -20.34
C GLY A 86 -15.07 21.29 -21.29
N LYS A 87 -15.16 22.61 -21.53
CA LYS A 87 -14.23 23.32 -22.41
C LYS A 87 -13.04 23.86 -21.61
N HIS A 88 -11.86 23.74 -22.17
CA HIS A 88 -10.59 24.20 -21.60
C HIS A 88 -9.71 24.80 -22.67
N THR A 89 -8.69 25.55 -22.24
CA THR A 89 -7.69 26.16 -23.10
C THR A 89 -6.31 25.73 -22.64
N ALA A 90 -5.45 25.35 -23.55
CA ALA A 90 -4.03 25.13 -23.35
C ALA A 90 -3.21 26.11 -24.18
N GLU A 91 -1.98 26.36 -23.78
CA GLU A 91 -1.02 27.08 -24.59
C GLU A 91 -0.22 26.07 -25.44
N LEU A 92 -0.11 26.31 -26.74
CA LEU A 92 0.80 25.63 -27.65
C LEU A 92 1.92 26.59 -28.05
N ALA A 93 3.14 26.32 -27.62
CA ALA A 93 4.33 27.05 -28.02
C ALA A 93 5.09 26.31 -29.11
N ALA A 94 5.68 27.05 -30.06
CA ALA A 94 6.63 26.49 -31.01
C ALA A 94 7.87 27.41 -31.13
N VAL A 95 9.05 26.79 -31.17
CA VAL A 95 10.36 27.47 -31.17
C VAL A 95 11.17 27.02 -32.38
N ASN A 96 11.74 27.99 -33.10
CA ASN A 96 12.69 27.76 -34.17
C ASN A 96 14.11 28.16 -33.70
N TYR A 97 15.00 27.19 -33.61
CA TYR A 97 16.39 27.40 -33.21
C TYR A 97 17.34 27.56 -34.42
N THR A 98 16.80 27.55 -35.64
CA THR A 98 17.61 27.71 -36.86
C THR A 98 17.80 29.16 -37.21
N ASP A 99 18.80 29.42 -38.03
CA ASP A 99 19.11 30.75 -38.61
C ASP A 99 18.21 31.14 -39.80
N LYS A 100 17.22 30.31 -40.14
CA LYS A 100 16.29 30.53 -41.26
C LYS A 100 14.83 30.50 -40.74
N ALA A 101 13.97 31.23 -41.43
CA ALA A 101 12.54 31.13 -41.16
C ALA A 101 12.02 29.69 -41.43
N GLN A 102 11.11 29.21 -40.59
CA GLN A 102 10.50 27.88 -40.69
C GLN A 102 8.98 28.00 -40.72
N ASN A 103 8.36 27.25 -41.61
CA ASN A 103 6.95 26.94 -41.51
C ASN A 103 6.79 25.63 -40.75
N VAL A 104 6.05 25.69 -39.67
CA VAL A 104 5.92 24.58 -38.71
C VAL A 104 4.47 24.16 -38.63
N ASP A 105 4.24 22.90 -39.01
CA ASP A 105 2.95 22.21 -38.87
C ASP A 105 2.96 21.37 -37.58
N VAL A 106 2.00 21.61 -36.68
CA VAL A 106 1.77 20.80 -35.50
C VAL A 106 0.47 20.06 -35.69
N LYS A 107 0.55 18.72 -35.68
CA LYS A 107 -0.62 17.82 -35.70
C LYS A 107 -0.76 17.16 -34.35
N SER A 108 -1.88 17.39 -33.67
CA SER A 108 -2.15 16.90 -32.33
C SER A 108 -3.49 16.16 -32.23
N ASN A 109 -3.71 15.53 -31.08
CA ASN A 109 -4.98 14.88 -30.75
C ASN A 109 -6.16 15.85 -30.53
N ILE A 110 -5.92 17.17 -30.51
CA ILE A 110 -6.96 18.22 -30.41
C ILE A 110 -7.06 19.10 -31.65
N GLY A 111 -6.26 18.87 -32.67
CA GLY A 111 -6.32 19.64 -33.94
C GLY A 111 -4.96 19.83 -34.62
N GLU A 112 -4.99 20.58 -35.70
CA GLU A 112 -3.81 20.93 -36.52
C GLU A 112 -3.55 22.43 -36.42
N PHE A 113 -2.29 22.81 -36.20
CA PHE A 113 -1.88 24.18 -35.96
C PHE A 113 -0.67 24.53 -36.84
N LYS A 114 -0.63 25.75 -37.34
CA LYS A 114 0.47 26.22 -38.22
C LYS A 114 1.13 27.45 -37.61
N PHE A 115 2.45 27.47 -37.67
CA PHE A 115 3.27 28.61 -37.28
C PHE A 115 4.19 29.00 -38.45
N SER A 116 4.41 30.29 -38.57
CA SER A 116 5.47 30.86 -39.44
C SER A 116 6.48 31.54 -38.53
N LEU A 117 7.59 30.84 -38.26
CA LEU A 117 8.57 31.26 -37.27
C LEU A 117 9.78 31.89 -37.96
N PRO A 118 10.10 33.17 -37.73
CA PRO A 118 11.38 33.76 -38.10
C PRO A 118 12.56 32.93 -37.56
N ALA A 119 13.76 33.20 -38.05
CA ALA A 119 14.97 32.64 -37.49
C ALA A 119 15.09 32.95 -35.99
N ASN A 120 15.51 31.94 -35.18
CA ASN A 120 15.75 32.08 -33.74
C ASN A 120 14.58 32.74 -32.98
N SER A 121 13.35 32.29 -33.25
CA SER A 121 12.14 32.88 -32.69
C SER A 121 11.18 31.85 -32.12
N ALA A 122 10.27 32.32 -31.27
CA ALA A 122 9.21 31.55 -30.70
C ALA A 122 7.85 32.21 -30.88
N GLN A 123 6.80 31.42 -31.04
CA GLN A 123 5.41 31.88 -31.01
C GLN A 123 4.56 31.00 -30.12
N LYS A 124 3.51 31.57 -29.56
CA LYS A 124 2.54 30.88 -28.71
C LYS A 124 1.13 31.10 -29.24
N LYS A 125 0.28 30.10 -29.07
CA LYS A 125 -1.15 30.15 -29.38
C LYS A 125 -1.96 29.52 -28.27
N ASN A 126 -3.04 30.16 -27.88
CA ASN A 126 -4.06 29.55 -27.06
C ASN A 126 -4.89 28.57 -27.93
N VAL A 127 -5.07 27.36 -27.50
CA VAL A 127 -5.79 26.31 -28.21
C VAL A 127 -6.89 25.75 -27.33
N ASP A 128 -8.11 25.82 -27.83
CA ASP A 128 -9.27 25.32 -27.10
C ASP A 128 -9.47 23.82 -27.36
N PHE A 129 -9.87 23.09 -26.34
CA PHE A 129 -10.22 21.67 -26.43
C PHE A 129 -11.39 21.31 -25.50
N ARG A 130 -11.96 20.13 -25.69
CA ARG A 130 -12.99 19.59 -24.84
C ARG A 130 -12.49 18.37 -24.08
N ALA A 131 -12.78 18.35 -22.77
CA ALA A 131 -12.50 17.28 -21.85
C ALA A 131 -13.85 16.68 -21.39
N ASP A 132 -14.47 15.84 -22.23
CA ASP A 132 -15.84 15.34 -22.01
C ASP A 132 -15.89 13.97 -21.33
N ARG A 133 -14.73 13.34 -21.10
CA ARG A 133 -14.63 12.01 -20.51
C ARG A 133 -13.77 12.06 -19.27
N PHE A 134 -14.18 11.40 -18.19
CA PHE A 134 -13.40 11.26 -16.96
C PHE A 134 -12.24 10.29 -17.15
N GLY A 135 -11.07 10.63 -16.59
CA GLY A 135 -9.86 9.82 -16.75
C GLY A 135 -8.60 10.67 -16.72
N THR A 136 -7.49 10.05 -17.10
CA THR A 136 -6.20 10.73 -17.29
C THR A 136 -5.84 10.76 -18.77
N PHE A 137 -5.37 11.89 -19.25
CA PHE A 137 -5.14 12.16 -20.66
C PHE A 137 -3.87 12.97 -20.88
N SER A 138 -3.39 13.02 -22.12
CA SER A 138 -2.29 13.87 -22.57
C SER A 138 -2.73 14.68 -23.79
N LEU A 139 -2.36 15.96 -23.83
CA LEU A 139 -2.27 16.69 -25.11
C LEU A 139 -0.93 16.33 -25.71
N GLU A 140 -0.95 15.70 -26.88
CA GLU A 140 0.25 15.20 -27.57
C GLU A 140 0.15 15.38 -29.07
N GLY A 141 1.28 15.29 -29.77
CA GLY A 141 1.28 15.44 -31.22
C GLY A 141 2.65 15.28 -31.84
N THR A 142 2.70 15.65 -33.12
CA THR A 142 3.92 15.72 -33.94
C THR A 142 4.12 17.14 -34.46
N VAL A 143 5.37 17.58 -34.53
CA VAL A 143 5.81 18.82 -35.11
C VAL A 143 6.57 18.51 -36.41
N LYS A 144 6.31 19.22 -37.50
CA LYS A 144 6.96 19.02 -38.80
C LYS A 144 7.36 20.35 -39.42
N THR A 145 8.49 20.34 -40.09
CA THR A 145 8.91 21.33 -41.09
C THR A 145 9.20 20.64 -42.43
N ALA A 146 9.74 21.34 -43.43
CA ALA A 146 10.15 20.73 -44.69
C ALA A 146 11.19 19.60 -44.47
N ASP A 147 12.13 19.81 -43.53
CA ASP A 147 13.31 18.96 -43.36
C ASP A 147 13.35 18.23 -42.01
N PHE A 148 12.32 18.42 -41.13
CA PHE A 148 12.31 17.84 -39.79
C PHE A 148 10.94 17.32 -39.39
N SER A 149 10.94 16.24 -38.60
CA SER A 149 9.75 15.73 -37.92
C SER A 149 10.12 15.28 -36.50
N GLY A 150 9.39 15.74 -35.48
CA GLY A 150 9.59 15.39 -34.09
C GLY A 150 8.28 15.23 -33.33
N LYS A 151 8.38 14.93 -32.03
CA LYS A 151 7.22 14.90 -31.13
C LYS A 151 7.02 16.27 -30.50
N VAL A 152 5.77 16.64 -30.25
CA VAL A 152 5.42 17.74 -29.36
C VAL A 152 5.64 17.31 -27.94
N TYR A 153 6.23 18.14 -27.09
CA TYR A 153 6.33 17.88 -25.64
C TYR A 153 4.91 17.87 -25.06
N PRO A 154 4.48 16.74 -24.48
CA PRO A 154 3.11 16.57 -24.07
C PRO A 154 2.84 17.29 -22.73
N VAL A 155 1.56 17.59 -22.49
CA VAL A 155 1.05 17.95 -21.17
C VAL A 155 -0.02 16.97 -20.74
N ASP A 156 0.17 16.39 -19.55
CA ASP A 156 -0.77 15.42 -18.97
C ASP A 156 -1.76 16.13 -18.05
N TYR A 157 -3.01 15.62 -18.04
CA TYR A 157 -4.08 16.15 -17.19
C TYR A 157 -5.08 15.06 -16.81
N GLY A 158 -5.84 15.33 -15.76
CA GLY A 158 -6.97 14.49 -15.36
C GLY A 158 -8.28 15.22 -15.44
N VAL A 159 -9.34 14.52 -15.78
CA VAL A 159 -10.70 15.05 -15.86
C VAL A 159 -11.57 14.42 -14.79
N VAL A 160 -12.18 15.25 -13.95
CA VAL A 160 -13.04 14.86 -12.83
C VAL A 160 -14.41 15.51 -12.91
N GLY A 161 -15.37 14.94 -12.20
CA GLY A 161 -16.68 15.57 -12.03
C GLY A 161 -16.71 16.53 -10.84
N LYS A 162 -17.63 17.49 -10.87
CA LYS A 162 -17.87 18.39 -9.75
C LYS A 162 -18.39 17.61 -8.53
N MET A 163 -17.75 17.85 -7.39
CA MET A 163 -18.18 17.24 -6.13
C MET A 163 -19.50 17.86 -5.63
N PRO A 164 -20.45 17.05 -5.15
CA PRO A 164 -21.63 17.56 -4.48
C PRO A 164 -21.29 18.13 -3.10
N LYS A 165 -22.22 18.90 -2.53
CA LYS A 165 -22.10 19.36 -1.15
C LYS A 165 -22.29 18.19 -0.19
N PHE A 166 -21.44 18.10 0.83
CA PHE A 166 -21.54 17.06 1.85
C PHE A 166 -22.66 17.36 2.85
N ASN A 167 -23.53 16.39 3.08
CA ASN A 167 -24.68 16.53 3.98
C ASN A 167 -24.62 15.54 5.17
N GLY A 168 -23.46 14.98 5.47
CA GLY A 168 -23.27 13.94 6.49
C GLY A 168 -23.23 12.51 5.95
N GLY A 169 -23.03 11.53 6.82
CA GLY A 169 -22.89 10.11 6.48
C GLY A 169 -21.45 9.71 6.20
N PHE A 170 -21.27 8.64 5.43
CA PHE A 170 -19.93 8.10 5.09
C PHE A 170 -19.11 9.09 4.29
N PHE A 171 -17.83 9.19 4.63
CA PHE A 171 -16.87 10.03 3.92
C PHE A 171 -15.60 9.26 3.56
N ILE A 172 -14.92 9.72 2.53
CA ILE A 172 -13.52 9.37 2.31
C ILE A 172 -12.65 10.56 2.71
N GLY A 173 -11.49 10.25 3.25
CA GLY A 173 -10.52 11.26 3.66
C GLY A 173 -9.14 10.95 3.13
N VAL A 174 -8.16 11.70 3.58
CA VAL A 174 -6.76 11.47 3.25
C VAL A 174 -5.87 11.78 4.46
N ASN A 175 -4.92 10.88 4.71
CA ASN A 175 -3.93 11.04 5.77
C ASN A 175 -2.65 11.66 5.20
N GLY A 176 -1.99 12.51 6.00
CA GLY A 176 -0.71 13.12 5.63
C GLY A 176 -0.84 14.20 4.55
N ALA A 177 -1.98 14.89 4.48
CA ALA A 177 -2.18 16.02 3.56
C ALA A 177 -1.11 17.13 3.71
N GLY A 178 -0.45 17.20 4.88
CA GLY A 178 0.69 18.08 5.12
C GLY A 178 2.04 17.53 4.66
N LYS A 179 2.12 16.27 4.26
CA LYS A 179 3.34 15.63 3.73
C LYS A 179 3.49 15.73 2.21
N VAL A 180 2.70 16.52 1.56
CA VAL A 180 3.12 16.95 0.23
C VAL A 180 4.47 17.63 0.46
N ARG A 181 5.55 17.03 -0.06
CA ARG A 181 6.91 17.55 0.17
C ARG A 181 7.07 19.00 -0.30
N THR A 182 6.24 19.45 -1.21
CA THR A 182 6.12 20.84 -1.54
C THR A 182 5.68 21.64 -0.32
N LEU A 183 4.71 21.17 0.46
CA LEU A 183 4.36 21.78 1.74
C LEU A 183 5.45 21.53 2.79
N ASP A 184 6.04 20.34 2.91
CA ASP A 184 7.16 20.07 3.80
C ASP A 184 8.39 20.92 3.44
N PHE A 185 8.71 21.05 2.16
CA PHE A 185 9.80 21.90 1.69
C PHE A 185 9.47 23.39 1.85
N ILE A 186 8.25 23.75 1.61
CA ILE A 186 7.69 25.06 1.87
C ILE A 186 7.54 25.30 3.38
N LEU A 187 7.17 24.31 4.19
CA LEU A 187 6.68 24.47 5.56
C LEU A 187 7.69 24.11 6.65
N ARG A 188 8.86 23.51 6.30
CA ARG A 188 9.94 23.31 7.27
C ARG A 188 11.05 24.35 7.08
N PRO A 189 11.06 25.41 7.87
CA PRO A 189 12.20 26.30 7.90
C PRO A 189 13.37 25.59 8.60
N THR A 190 14.08 24.74 7.86
CA THR A 190 15.18 24.00 8.47
C THR A 190 16.35 24.88 8.87
N HIS A 191 16.52 26.09 8.37
CA HIS A 191 17.72 26.86 8.67
C HIS A 191 17.70 28.41 8.55
N ALA A 192 16.62 29.15 8.43
CA ALA A 192 16.77 30.61 8.35
C ALA A 192 15.58 31.46 8.80
N LEU A 193 15.85 32.29 9.77
CA LEU A 193 14.98 33.36 10.29
C LEU A 193 14.43 34.34 9.21
N ASN A 194 15.01 34.37 8.01
CA ASN A 194 14.61 35.26 6.92
C ASN A 194 13.67 34.62 5.88
N PHE A 195 13.37 33.34 6.01
CA PHE A 195 12.47 32.60 5.11
C PHE A 195 11.00 33.03 5.24
N LYS A 196 10.63 33.56 6.39
CA LYS A 196 9.24 33.90 6.76
C LYS A 196 8.55 34.90 5.84
N ALA A 197 9.24 35.79 5.18
CA ALA A 197 8.60 36.90 4.43
C ALA A 197 8.19 36.52 2.99
N THR A 198 9.07 35.92 2.21
CA THR A 198 8.78 35.47 0.82
C THR A 198 7.86 34.27 0.78
N TYR A 199 7.94 33.46 1.79
CA TYR A 199 7.17 32.25 2.02
C TYR A 199 5.70 32.53 2.35
N ARG A 200 5.43 33.57 3.11
CA ARG A 200 4.07 33.97 3.49
C ARG A 200 3.22 34.39 2.30
N SER A 201 3.82 34.88 1.21
CA SER A 201 3.08 35.41 0.06
C SER A 201 2.42 34.31 -0.81
N ASN A 202 3.01 33.11 -0.92
CA ASN A 202 2.52 32.07 -1.83
C ASN A 202 2.06 30.80 -1.11
N ALA A 203 2.26 30.68 0.20
CA ALA A 203 1.87 29.48 0.95
C ALA A 203 0.37 29.25 0.91
N LYS A 204 -0.43 30.30 0.99
CA LYS A 204 -1.89 30.24 0.98
C LYS A 204 -2.43 29.73 -0.35
N GLU A 205 -1.92 30.29 -1.47
CA GLU A 205 -2.33 29.86 -2.81
C GLU A 205 -1.98 28.38 -3.06
N THR A 206 -0.80 27.96 -2.66
CA THR A 206 -0.35 26.56 -2.81
C THR A 206 -1.19 25.60 -1.97
N ILE A 207 -1.48 25.94 -0.72
CA ILE A 207 -2.33 25.13 0.17
C ILE A 207 -3.76 25.08 -0.38
N ASP A 208 -4.30 26.23 -0.83
CA ASP A 208 -5.63 26.33 -1.39
C ASP A 208 -5.80 25.47 -2.65
N GLU A 209 -4.84 25.53 -3.59
CA GLU A 209 -4.83 24.67 -4.77
C GLU A 209 -4.79 23.19 -4.38
N HIS A 210 -3.91 22.83 -3.45
CA HIS A 210 -3.80 21.47 -2.99
C HIS A 210 -5.11 20.98 -2.36
N PHE A 211 -5.74 21.77 -1.51
CA PHE A 211 -7.01 21.43 -0.84
C PHE A 211 -8.18 21.36 -1.81
N ARG A 212 -8.22 22.28 -2.79
CA ARG A 212 -9.15 22.20 -3.91
C ARG A 212 -9.01 20.86 -4.65
N ASN A 213 -7.79 20.45 -4.96
CA ASN A 213 -7.53 19.19 -5.62
C ASN A 213 -7.89 18.00 -4.73
N MET A 214 -7.64 18.05 -3.42
CA MET A 214 -8.11 17.03 -2.49
C MET A 214 -9.63 16.88 -2.50
N ARG A 215 -10.35 18.01 -2.45
CA ARG A 215 -11.83 17.95 -2.52
C ARG A 215 -12.32 17.44 -3.87
N LEU A 216 -11.67 17.82 -4.97
CA LEU A 216 -11.98 17.31 -6.30
C LEU A 216 -11.69 15.82 -6.45
N SER A 217 -10.77 15.25 -5.70
CA SER A 217 -10.59 13.79 -5.67
C SER A 217 -11.64 13.05 -4.84
N GLY A 218 -12.58 13.77 -4.22
CA GLY A 218 -13.64 13.17 -3.40
C GLY A 218 -13.35 13.16 -1.90
N PHE A 219 -12.17 13.56 -1.45
CA PHE A 219 -11.86 13.58 -0.03
C PHE A 219 -12.65 14.66 0.70
N ARG A 220 -13.16 14.31 1.88
CA ARG A 220 -13.88 15.20 2.77
C ARG A 220 -13.08 15.57 4.01
N VAL A 221 -12.30 14.63 4.53
CA VAL A 221 -11.54 14.81 5.77
C VAL A 221 -10.05 14.76 5.48
N LEU A 222 -9.32 15.76 6.00
CA LEU A 222 -7.86 15.80 5.98
C LEU A 222 -7.33 15.47 7.37
N ARG A 223 -6.67 14.33 7.53
CA ARG A 223 -6.00 13.92 8.75
C ARG A 223 -4.60 14.51 8.76
N LEU A 224 -4.33 15.40 9.71
CA LEU A 224 -3.06 16.14 9.83
C LEU A 224 -2.02 15.32 10.62
N HIS A 225 -1.75 14.09 10.16
CA HIS A 225 -0.68 13.26 10.68
C HIS A 225 0.60 13.50 9.89
N ASP A 226 1.75 13.46 10.56
CA ASP A 226 3.06 13.73 9.93
C ASP A 226 3.13 15.07 9.18
N SER A 227 2.29 16.00 9.56
CA SER A 227 2.21 17.34 8.97
C SER A 227 3.19 18.30 9.63
N ALA A 228 3.43 19.44 8.98
CA ALA A 228 4.26 20.51 9.53
C ALA A 228 3.52 21.39 10.57
N VAL A 229 2.43 20.89 11.14
CA VAL A 229 1.63 21.53 12.20
C VAL A 229 1.53 20.66 13.45
N SER A 230 2.59 19.94 13.74
CA SER A 230 2.71 19.18 14.98
C SER A 230 2.79 20.13 16.20
N TRP A 231 2.64 19.58 17.39
CA TRP A 231 2.74 20.38 18.62
C TRP A 231 4.05 21.20 18.67
N LEU A 232 5.19 20.55 18.36
CA LEU A 232 6.50 21.24 18.39
C LEU A 232 6.63 22.32 17.32
N ASP A 233 5.96 22.16 16.18
CA ASP A 233 5.91 23.19 15.15
C ASP A 233 5.05 24.39 15.61
N LEU A 234 3.97 24.12 16.35
CA LEU A 234 3.03 25.13 16.84
C LEU A 234 3.50 25.80 18.14
N GLU A 235 4.27 25.12 18.98
CA GLU A 235 4.83 25.65 20.24
C GLU A 235 6.36 25.45 20.26
N PRO A 236 7.12 26.18 19.41
CA PRO A 236 8.58 26.02 19.30
C PRO A 236 9.32 26.35 20.59
N GLU A 237 8.75 27.18 21.45
CA GLU A 237 9.19 27.48 22.81
C GLU A 237 7.98 27.38 23.75
N LYS A 238 8.17 26.89 24.96
CA LYS A 238 7.06 26.74 25.92
C LYS A 238 6.29 28.05 26.14
N GLY A 239 4.99 28.00 25.83
CA GLY A 239 4.07 29.15 25.93
C GLY A 239 4.12 30.10 24.75
N ARG A 240 5.01 29.91 23.77
CA ARG A 240 5.08 30.70 22.54
C ARG A 240 4.53 29.94 21.36
N PHE A 241 3.37 30.32 20.88
CA PHE A 241 2.69 29.65 19.78
C PHE A 241 2.90 30.35 18.44
N GLU A 242 3.08 29.55 17.38
CA GLU A 242 3.23 29.94 15.98
C GLU A 242 2.05 29.37 15.15
N TRP A 243 0.93 30.08 15.17
CA TRP A 243 -0.33 29.57 14.58
C TRP A 243 -0.47 29.81 13.07
N PHE A 244 0.36 30.64 12.47
CA PHE A 244 0.18 31.11 11.08
C PHE A 244 -0.13 29.98 10.09
N LEU A 245 0.60 28.88 10.17
CA LEU A 245 0.43 27.79 9.22
C LEU A 245 -0.88 27.05 9.43
N LEU A 246 -1.21 26.71 10.69
CA LEU A 246 -2.47 26.04 10.97
C LEU A 246 -3.67 26.97 10.71
N ASP A 247 -3.56 28.27 10.97
CA ASP A 247 -4.57 29.26 10.57
C ASP A 247 -4.82 29.20 9.06
N THR A 248 -3.75 29.19 8.26
CA THR A 248 -3.84 29.10 6.79
C THR A 248 -4.47 27.78 6.35
N ILE A 249 -4.09 26.65 6.97
CA ILE A 249 -4.67 25.33 6.68
C ILE A 249 -6.17 25.33 7.00
N VAL A 250 -6.57 25.86 8.14
CA VAL A 250 -7.99 25.94 8.54
C VAL A 250 -8.78 26.79 7.56
N GLU A 251 -8.28 27.97 7.20
CA GLU A 251 -8.94 28.85 6.24
C GLU A 251 -9.10 28.22 4.86
N CYS A 252 -8.05 27.57 4.34
CA CYS A 252 -8.10 26.88 3.06
C CYS A 252 -9.03 25.63 3.10
N ALA A 253 -9.08 24.92 4.21
CA ALA A 253 -9.98 23.79 4.39
C ALA A 253 -11.45 24.24 4.38
N GLU A 254 -11.80 25.28 5.14
CA GLU A 254 -13.14 25.88 5.15
C GLU A 254 -13.57 26.34 3.73
N LYS A 255 -12.67 27.02 3.01
CA LYS A 255 -12.91 27.49 1.63
C LYS A 255 -13.21 26.33 0.66
N ASN A 256 -12.56 25.20 0.85
CA ASN A 256 -12.64 24.05 -0.07
C ASN A 256 -13.60 22.95 0.39
N ASP A 257 -14.47 23.21 1.34
CA ASP A 257 -15.44 22.23 1.87
C ASP A 257 -14.77 20.95 2.44
N LEU A 258 -13.69 21.13 3.23
CA LEU A 258 -12.95 20.07 3.88
C LEU A 258 -13.04 20.18 5.40
N ASP A 259 -13.22 19.06 6.08
CA ASP A 259 -13.07 18.94 7.52
C ASP A 259 -11.63 18.56 7.89
N LEU A 260 -11.16 19.05 9.02
CA LEU A 260 -9.83 18.72 9.54
C LEU A 260 -9.93 17.73 10.69
N MET A 261 -9.01 16.76 10.70
CA MET A 261 -8.71 15.88 11.83
C MET A 261 -7.30 16.20 12.32
N PHE A 262 -7.20 16.82 13.49
CA PHE A 262 -5.91 17.14 14.09
C PHE A 262 -5.45 15.99 14.98
N VAL A 263 -4.22 15.50 14.74
CA VAL A 263 -3.62 14.42 15.55
C VAL A 263 -2.84 15.02 16.71
N LEU A 264 -3.34 14.86 17.92
CA LEU A 264 -2.71 15.29 19.14
C LEU A 264 -1.56 14.33 19.51
N GLY A 265 -0.42 14.89 19.94
CA GLY A 265 0.68 14.10 20.50
C GLY A 265 1.42 13.24 19.47
N ASN A 266 1.44 13.67 18.21
CA ASN A 266 2.25 13.03 17.19
C ASN A 266 3.74 13.00 17.58
N GLU A 267 4.19 13.90 18.46
CA GLU A 267 5.54 14.00 19.03
C GLU A 267 5.84 12.93 20.07
N ALA A 268 4.88 12.14 20.49
CA ALA A 268 5.15 10.94 21.29
C ALA A 268 6.15 10.01 20.60
N ILE A 269 6.27 10.15 19.26
CA ILE A 269 7.34 9.55 18.45
C ILE A 269 8.22 10.67 17.90
N VAL A 270 9.36 10.90 18.50
CA VAL A 270 10.36 11.81 17.95
C VAL A 270 11.16 11.08 16.89
N TYR A 271 10.84 11.37 15.63
CA TYR A 271 11.58 10.87 14.49
C TYR A 271 12.89 11.64 14.36
N ASN A 272 14.00 11.04 14.67
CA ASN A 272 15.34 11.60 14.50
C ASN A 272 15.71 12.68 15.52
N ILE A 273 16.41 12.26 16.57
CA ILE A 273 16.95 13.10 17.65
C ILE A 273 17.89 14.21 17.15
N ASP A 274 18.48 14.01 15.96
CA ASP A 274 19.41 14.96 15.36
C ASP A 274 18.73 16.10 14.59
N ARG A 275 17.42 16.09 14.46
CA ARG A 275 16.68 17.25 13.96
C ARG A 275 16.73 18.39 15.00
N PRO A 276 16.75 19.66 14.56
CA PRO A 276 16.76 20.81 15.46
C PRO A 276 15.70 20.72 16.57
N HIS A 277 14.50 20.25 16.24
CA HIS A 277 13.39 20.03 17.17
C HIS A 277 13.64 18.94 18.25
N GLY A 278 14.50 17.96 17.97
CA GLY A 278 14.87 16.94 18.97
C GLY A 278 15.71 17.45 20.15
N LYS A 279 16.19 18.71 20.05
CA LYS A 279 16.94 19.42 21.12
C LYS A 279 16.11 20.47 21.83
N ASP A 280 14.83 20.64 21.49
CA ASP A 280 13.95 21.67 22.00
C ASP A 280 13.49 21.41 23.44
N TRP A 281 12.84 22.41 24.02
CA TRP A 281 12.38 22.39 25.40
C TRP A 281 11.57 21.14 25.75
N PHE A 282 10.74 20.65 24.83
CA PHE A 282 9.89 19.48 25.00
C PHE A 282 10.70 18.20 25.29
N VAL A 283 11.69 17.90 24.45
CA VAL A 283 12.54 16.70 24.62
C VAL A 283 13.42 16.82 25.85
N ARG A 284 13.96 18.00 26.13
CA ARG A 284 14.77 18.26 27.34
C ARG A 284 14.00 18.04 28.61
N LYS A 285 12.71 18.46 28.62
CA LYS A 285 11.85 18.32 29.82
C LYS A 285 11.24 16.93 29.96
N ASN A 286 10.80 16.35 28.84
CA ASN A 286 9.98 15.15 28.82
C ASN A 286 10.73 13.89 28.35
N GLY A 287 12.02 13.99 28.10
CA GLY A 287 12.86 12.98 27.45
C GLY A 287 13.14 11.72 28.26
N LYS A 288 12.14 11.09 28.83
CA LYS A 288 12.27 9.72 29.35
C LYS A 288 12.14 8.74 28.19
N LYS A 289 13.20 7.99 27.92
CA LYS A 289 13.16 6.88 26.98
C LYS A 289 12.16 5.83 27.48
N ASN A 290 11.11 5.61 26.73
CA ASN A 290 10.09 4.62 27.09
C ASN A 290 10.40 3.22 26.55
N GLY A 291 11.68 2.90 26.40
CA GLY A 291 12.11 1.54 26.07
C GLY A 291 11.78 1.03 24.66
N PHE A 292 10.90 1.72 23.93
CA PHE A 292 10.53 1.33 22.57
C PHE A 292 11.34 2.15 21.55
N VAL A 293 12.22 1.50 20.83
CA VAL A 293 13.04 2.09 19.77
C VAL A 293 12.69 1.40 18.46
N MET A 294 11.93 2.06 17.60
CA MET A 294 11.80 1.65 16.22
C MET A 294 13.02 2.14 15.42
N GLY A 295 14.07 1.33 15.42
CA GLY A 295 15.34 1.70 14.80
C GLY A 295 16.18 2.69 15.63
N ASN A 296 17.39 2.99 15.17
CA ASN A 296 18.39 3.76 15.95
C ASN A 296 18.05 5.24 16.16
N ASN A 297 16.99 5.76 15.51
CA ASN A 297 16.71 7.21 15.45
C ASN A 297 15.34 7.61 15.99
N TRP A 298 14.59 6.71 16.62
CA TRP A 298 13.23 6.99 17.12
C TRP A 298 13.21 6.90 18.64
N MET A 299 12.66 7.90 19.28
CA MET A 299 12.37 7.92 20.73
C MET A 299 10.89 8.16 20.95
N SER A 300 10.27 7.38 21.83
CA SER A 300 8.98 7.75 22.39
C SER A 300 9.19 8.67 23.58
N VAL A 301 8.42 9.74 23.64
CA VAL A 301 8.42 10.71 24.74
C VAL A 301 7.01 10.80 25.29
N LEU A 302 6.87 10.56 26.61
CA LEU A 302 5.59 10.82 27.28
C LEU A 302 5.54 12.29 27.68
N PRO A 303 4.61 13.09 27.11
CA PRO A 303 4.46 14.49 27.44
C PRO A 303 4.16 14.67 28.94
N ASP A 304 4.68 15.74 29.52
CA ASP A 304 4.24 16.20 30.84
C ASP A 304 2.74 16.54 30.78
N MET A 305 1.98 16.12 31.79
CA MET A 305 0.51 16.26 31.75
C MET A 305 0.06 17.72 31.82
N LYS A 306 0.83 18.59 32.47
CA LYS A 306 0.53 20.01 32.49
C LYS A 306 0.77 20.64 31.12
N ASP A 307 1.91 20.31 30.50
CA ASP A 307 2.23 20.81 29.15
C ASP A 307 1.21 20.33 28.12
N TRP A 308 0.76 19.06 28.24
CA TRP A 308 -0.33 18.50 27.42
C TRP A 308 -1.62 19.27 27.59
N THR A 309 -2.01 19.53 28.86
CA THR A 309 -3.23 20.29 29.19
C THR A 309 -3.19 21.71 28.64
N ASP A 310 -2.05 22.39 28.78
CA ASP A 310 -1.85 23.75 28.27
C ASP A 310 -1.98 23.79 26.75
N PHE A 311 -1.30 22.86 26.04
CA PHE A 311 -1.33 22.78 24.57
C PHE A 311 -2.73 22.46 24.04
N VAL A 312 -3.38 21.41 24.54
CA VAL A 312 -4.72 21.01 24.11
C VAL A 312 -5.74 22.12 24.36
N SER A 313 -5.62 22.82 25.50
CA SER A 313 -6.49 23.95 25.81
C SER A 313 -6.29 25.14 24.85
N ALA A 314 -5.05 25.46 24.53
CA ALA A 314 -4.73 26.54 23.60
C ALA A 314 -5.24 26.23 22.17
N LEU A 315 -4.98 25.02 21.70
CA LEU A 315 -5.40 24.54 20.38
C LEU A 315 -6.93 24.52 20.26
N ALA A 316 -7.63 23.86 21.19
CA ALA A 316 -9.08 23.74 21.16
C ALA A 316 -9.77 25.11 21.29
N SER A 317 -9.22 26.03 22.10
CA SER A 317 -9.76 27.38 22.26
C SER A 317 -9.62 28.20 20.97
N ARG A 318 -8.46 28.12 20.28
CA ARG A 318 -8.22 28.86 19.06
C ARG A 318 -9.10 28.39 17.91
N TYR A 319 -9.29 27.10 17.78
CA TYR A 319 -9.98 26.49 16.63
C TYR A 319 -11.37 25.93 16.97
N LYS A 320 -11.99 26.49 18.03
CA LYS A 320 -13.36 26.15 18.39
C LYS A 320 -14.32 26.31 17.20
N GLY A 321 -15.05 25.24 16.87
CA GLY A 321 -15.98 25.18 15.75
C GLY A 321 -15.33 25.10 14.37
N LYS A 322 -13.99 25.02 14.27
CA LYS A 322 -13.25 24.97 13.00
C LYS A 322 -12.56 23.65 12.75
N ILE A 323 -11.94 23.06 13.76
CA ILE A 323 -11.40 21.69 13.70
C ILE A 323 -12.49 20.75 14.19
N ARG A 324 -12.96 19.89 13.29
CA ARG A 324 -14.07 18.99 13.59
C ARG A 324 -13.65 17.75 14.37
N TYR A 325 -12.46 17.20 14.09
CA TYR A 325 -11.99 15.97 14.69
C TYR A 325 -10.66 16.19 15.42
N TYR A 326 -10.56 15.66 16.64
CA TYR A 326 -9.31 15.60 17.38
C TYR A 326 -9.00 14.14 17.67
N GLU A 327 -7.95 13.64 17.04
CA GLU A 327 -7.46 12.30 17.29
C GLU A 327 -6.43 12.31 18.41
N VAL A 328 -6.61 11.42 19.39
CA VAL A 328 -5.70 11.37 20.54
C VAL A 328 -4.62 10.33 20.28
N MET A 329 -3.48 10.77 19.82
CA MET A 329 -2.26 10.03 19.49
C MET A 329 -2.41 9.04 18.32
N ASN A 330 -1.39 9.02 17.48
CA ASN A 330 -1.24 8.03 16.42
C ASN A 330 -0.62 6.75 16.98
N GLU A 331 -1.24 5.60 16.72
CA GLU A 331 -0.73 4.26 17.04
C GLU A 331 -0.20 4.10 18.47
N PRO A 332 -1.00 4.48 19.48
CA PRO A 332 -0.53 4.47 20.87
C PRO A 332 -0.12 3.08 21.36
N ASN A 333 -0.66 2.01 20.78
CA ASN A 333 -0.24 0.64 21.11
C ASN A 333 1.24 0.34 20.78
N LEU A 334 1.87 1.12 19.88
CA LEU A 334 3.30 1.03 19.57
C LEU A 334 4.15 1.87 20.53
N VAL A 335 3.67 3.03 20.95
CA VAL A 335 4.45 3.99 21.76
C VAL A 335 4.09 3.95 23.23
N MET A 336 2.91 3.51 23.59
CA MET A 336 2.38 3.33 24.94
C MET A 336 1.73 1.96 25.08
N PRO A 337 2.50 0.86 25.03
CA PRO A 337 1.94 -0.49 25.11
C PRO A 337 1.16 -0.75 26.40
N ASP A 338 1.45 -0.01 27.48
CA ASP A 338 0.62 0.03 28.67
C ASP A 338 -0.59 0.95 28.45
N PRO A 339 -1.80 0.42 28.37
CA PRO A 339 -3.01 1.19 28.08
C PRO A 339 -3.35 2.22 29.18
N VAL A 340 -2.87 2.04 30.41
CA VAL A 340 -3.07 3.01 31.51
C VAL A 340 -2.47 4.37 31.17
N ASN A 341 -1.30 4.39 30.53
CA ASN A 341 -0.67 5.64 30.12
C ASN A 341 -1.51 6.37 29.07
N TYR A 342 -1.97 5.67 28.05
CA TYR A 342 -2.82 6.25 27.00
C TYR A 342 -4.12 6.81 27.58
N MET A 343 -4.76 6.06 28.48
CA MET A 343 -6.01 6.46 29.14
C MET A 343 -5.93 7.82 29.83
N ARG A 344 -4.77 8.19 30.38
CA ARG A 344 -4.57 9.49 31.03
C ARG A 344 -4.71 10.64 30.03
N TYR A 345 -4.06 10.51 28.86
CA TYR A 345 -4.10 11.52 27.78
C TYR A 345 -5.47 11.57 27.13
N LEU A 346 -6.09 10.40 26.85
CA LEU A 346 -7.43 10.32 26.29
C LEU A 346 -8.45 11.04 27.17
N LYS A 347 -8.46 10.74 28.48
CA LYS A 347 -9.38 11.37 29.43
C LYS A 347 -9.21 12.87 29.51
N VAL A 348 -7.98 13.35 29.69
CA VAL A 348 -7.70 14.79 29.82
C VAL A 348 -8.03 15.53 28.54
N SER A 349 -7.70 14.98 27.37
CA SER A 349 -8.08 15.57 26.07
C SER A 349 -9.59 15.68 25.92
N HIS A 350 -10.32 14.61 26.24
CA HIS A 350 -11.78 14.62 26.20
C HIS A 350 -12.38 15.72 27.09
N GLU A 351 -11.96 15.79 28.36
CA GLU A 351 -12.49 16.76 29.34
C GLU A 351 -12.23 18.20 28.90
N ILE A 352 -11.06 18.48 28.33
CA ILE A 352 -10.70 19.81 27.86
C ILE A 352 -11.49 20.17 26.60
N ILE A 353 -11.43 19.33 25.59
CA ILE A 353 -12.02 19.63 24.28
C ILE A 353 -13.53 19.74 24.41
N LYS A 354 -14.21 18.79 25.08
CA LYS A 354 -15.67 18.83 25.24
C LYS A 354 -16.14 20.01 26.07
N ARG A 355 -15.34 20.51 27.01
CA ARG A 355 -15.64 21.75 27.76
C ARG A 355 -15.54 22.99 26.87
N ILE A 356 -14.54 23.05 25.97
CA ILE A 356 -14.28 24.21 25.11
C ILE A 356 -15.16 24.18 23.87
N ASP A 357 -15.22 23.05 23.20
CA ASP A 357 -15.97 22.79 21.95
C ASP A 357 -16.75 21.47 22.06
N PRO A 358 -17.96 21.51 22.61
CA PRO A 358 -18.78 20.30 22.73
C PRO A 358 -19.15 19.61 21.41
N ALA A 359 -19.09 20.35 20.29
CA ALA A 359 -19.43 19.84 18.96
C ALA A 359 -18.27 19.07 18.29
N ALA A 360 -17.04 19.35 18.70
CA ALA A 360 -15.89 18.64 18.19
C ALA A 360 -15.96 17.15 18.53
N GLN A 361 -15.54 16.30 17.59
CA GLN A 361 -15.53 14.84 17.73
C GLN A 361 -14.14 14.36 18.16
N ILE A 362 -14.10 13.56 19.21
CA ILE A 362 -12.86 12.94 19.67
C ILE A 362 -12.72 11.56 19.03
N VAL A 363 -11.62 11.35 18.33
CA VAL A 363 -11.24 10.09 17.71
C VAL A 363 -10.23 9.40 18.60
N GLY A 364 -10.54 8.18 18.98
CA GLY A 364 -9.77 7.48 19.99
C GLY A 364 -9.37 6.07 19.62
N ILE A 365 -8.35 5.67 20.29
CA ILE A 365 -7.55 4.46 20.29
C ILE A 365 -6.60 4.41 19.10
N CYS A 366 -7.02 4.62 17.86
CA CYS A 366 -6.14 4.70 16.69
C CYS A 366 -5.02 3.63 16.68
N SER A 367 -5.37 2.39 17.08
CA SER A 367 -4.39 1.31 17.22
C SER A 367 -4.09 0.68 15.88
N THR A 368 -2.81 0.33 15.66
CA THR A 368 -2.39 -0.35 14.44
C THR A 368 -2.37 -1.86 14.62
N GLY A 369 -2.86 -2.58 13.59
CA GLY A 369 -2.73 -4.02 13.48
C GLY A 369 -1.39 -4.40 12.89
N ASP A 370 -0.63 -5.20 13.62
CA ASP A 370 0.34 -6.08 12.99
C ASP A 370 -0.27 -7.48 12.84
N PHE A 371 0.47 -8.40 12.20
CA PHE A 371 0.03 -9.78 11.97
C PHE A 371 -0.30 -10.59 13.25
N ASN A 372 -0.21 -9.99 14.44
CA ASN A 372 -0.30 -10.63 15.74
C ASN A 372 -1.54 -10.24 16.58
N GLY A 373 -2.52 -9.51 16.01
CA GLY A 373 -3.79 -9.20 16.69
C GLY A 373 -3.70 -8.14 17.81
N LYS A 374 -2.61 -7.41 17.93
CA LYS A 374 -2.41 -6.41 18.98
C LYS A 374 -3.42 -5.26 18.99
N THR A 375 -4.01 -4.93 17.82
CA THR A 375 -5.06 -3.92 17.70
C THR A 375 -6.24 -4.24 18.60
N GLU A 376 -6.81 -5.43 18.47
CA GLU A 376 -8.01 -5.85 19.18
C GLU A 376 -7.73 -5.98 20.69
N GLU A 377 -6.56 -6.54 21.06
CA GLU A 377 -6.14 -6.66 22.45
C GLU A 377 -5.99 -5.30 23.15
N TYR A 378 -5.44 -4.31 22.44
CA TYR A 378 -5.28 -2.96 22.98
C TYR A 378 -6.62 -2.23 23.13
N ILE A 379 -7.50 -2.34 22.13
CA ILE A 379 -8.87 -1.80 22.20
C ILE A 379 -9.63 -2.43 23.37
N ASP A 380 -9.52 -3.76 23.57
CA ASP A 380 -10.17 -4.47 24.66
C ASP A 380 -9.65 -4.01 26.03
N ALA A 381 -8.34 -3.83 26.16
CA ALA A 381 -7.73 -3.36 27.40
C ALA A 381 -8.15 -1.91 27.76
N ILE A 382 -8.29 -1.03 26.78
CA ILE A 382 -8.83 0.33 26.97
C ILE A 382 -10.31 0.27 27.37
N GLY A 383 -11.08 -0.59 26.68
CA GLY A 383 -12.51 -0.79 27.00
C GLY A 383 -12.71 -1.29 28.43
N ALA A 384 -11.93 -2.28 28.87
CA ALA A 384 -11.98 -2.82 30.23
C ALA A 384 -11.69 -1.77 31.31
N GLN A 385 -10.95 -0.73 30.99
CA GLN A 385 -10.68 0.43 31.88
C GLN A 385 -11.73 1.55 31.75
N GLY A 386 -12.82 1.33 31.01
CA GLY A 386 -13.89 2.31 30.81
C GLY A 386 -13.52 3.45 29.86
N GLY A 387 -12.58 3.23 28.93
CA GLY A 387 -12.08 4.23 28.00
C GLY A 387 -13.12 4.69 26.98
N PHE A 388 -14.09 3.86 26.65
CA PHE A 388 -15.11 4.15 25.63
C PHE A 388 -16.01 5.37 25.92
N LYS A 389 -15.99 5.90 27.14
CA LYS A 389 -16.68 7.15 27.48
C LYS A 389 -15.91 8.41 27.13
N TYR A 390 -14.63 8.29 26.73
CA TYR A 390 -13.76 9.44 26.50
C TYR A 390 -13.45 9.71 25.02
N PHE A 391 -14.15 9.07 24.09
CA PHE A 391 -14.10 9.37 22.67
C PHE A 391 -15.48 9.21 22.02
N ASP A 392 -15.70 9.85 20.88
CA ASP A 392 -16.91 9.75 20.08
C ASP A 392 -16.83 8.66 19.03
N ILE A 393 -15.66 8.50 18.39
CA ILE A 393 -15.38 7.61 17.27
C ILE A 393 -14.21 6.70 17.64
N LEU A 394 -14.38 5.39 17.49
CA LEU A 394 -13.29 4.42 17.57
C LEU A 394 -12.53 4.38 16.25
N SER A 395 -11.23 4.58 16.26
CA SER A 395 -10.42 4.43 15.06
C SER A 395 -9.40 3.30 15.16
N PHE A 396 -9.01 2.78 13.99
CA PHE A 396 -8.02 1.71 13.87
C PHE A 396 -7.32 1.70 12.50
N HIS A 397 -6.09 1.15 12.44
CA HIS A 397 -5.30 0.98 11.23
C HIS A 397 -5.25 -0.51 10.84
N PRO A 398 -5.95 -0.94 9.79
CA PRO A 398 -6.09 -2.35 9.41
C PRO A 398 -4.93 -2.86 8.53
N TYR A 399 -3.67 -2.66 8.95
CA TYR A 399 -2.50 -3.09 8.18
C TYR A 399 -2.35 -4.61 8.06
N ASP A 400 -2.97 -5.37 8.94
CA ASP A 400 -3.08 -6.82 8.90
C ASP A 400 -4.15 -7.32 7.89
N ALA A 401 -5.06 -6.45 7.45
CA ALA A 401 -6.08 -6.74 6.46
C ALA A 401 -6.28 -5.59 5.46
N PRO A 402 -5.21 -5.14 4.76
CA PRO A 402 -5.29 -3.93 3.93
C PRO A 402 -6.20 -4.09 2.71
N LEU A 403 -6.11 -5.20 2.03
CA LEU A 403 -6.98 -5.64 0.95
C LEU A 403 -7.09 -7.15 0.95
N ASP A 404 -8.26 -7.64 0.62
CA ASP A 404 -8.50 -9.06 0.58
C ASP A 404 -7.87 -9.71 -0.64
N THR A 405 -6.74 -10.38 -0.43
CA THR A 405 -6.32 -11.49 -1.27
C THR A 405 -7.00 -12.80 -0.84
N ALA A 406 -7.59 -12.84 0.36
CA ALA A 406 -8.46 -13.90 0.82
C ALA A 406 -9.88 -13.34 0.96
N PRO A 407 -10.93 -13.97 0.39
CA PRO A 407 -12.27 -13.47 0.48
C PRO A 407 -12.67 -13.14 1.92
N ASN A 408 -13.20 -11.95 2.15
CA ASN A 408 -13.79 -11.47 3.39
C ASN A 408 -12.82 -11.24 4.57
N ARG A 409 -11.52 -11.06 4.35
CA ARG A 409 -10.60 -10.80 5.48
C ARG A 409 -10.83 -9.42 6.08
N ALA A 410 -10.96 -8.40 5.24
CA ALA A 410 -11.23 -7.04 5.68
C ALA A 410 -12.61 -6.92 6.33
N GLU A 411 -13.63 -7.54 5.74
CA GLU A 411 -14.99 -7.59 6.30
C GLU A 411 -14.98 -8.25 7.68
N ARG A 412 -14.35 -9.43 7.84
CA ARG A 412 -14.22 -10.11 9.15
C ARG A 412 -13.49 -9.27 10.19
N GLN A 413 -12.47 -8.51 9.81
CA GLN A 413 -11.81 -7.61 10.75
C GLN A 413 -12.76 -6.50 11.22
N ILE A 414 -13.46 -5.87 10.29
CA ILE A 414 -14.45 -4.83 10.61
C ILE A 414 -15.54 -5.39 11.55
N GLU A 415 -16.05 -6.59 11.27
CA GLU A 415 -17.03 -7.28 12.14
C GLU A 415 -16.49 -7.48 13.57
N ARG A 416 -15.23 -7.95 13.72
CA ARG A 416 -14.60 -8.11 15.04
C ARG A 416 -14.42 -6.79 15.77
N ILE A 417 -14.02 -5.73 15.07
CA ILE A 417 -13.89 -4.39 15.68
C ILE A 417 -15.24 -3.86 16.14
N HIS A 418 -16.30 -4.02 15.32
CA HIS A 418 -17.66 -3.65 15.74
C HIS A 418 -18.15 -4.46 16.94
N ALA A 419 -17.93 -5.78 16.96
CA ALA A 419 -18.30 -6.63 18.08
C ALA A 419 -17.56 -6.22 19.36
N LEU A 420 -16.28 -5.88 19.25
CA LEU A 420 -15.48 -5.41 20.36
C LEU A 420 -15.95 -4.03 20.86
N ALA A 421 -16.25 -3.12 19.95
CA ALA A 421 -16.81 -1.82 20.31
C ALA A 421 -18.17 -1.96 21.01
N ALA A 422 -19.04 -2.82 20.49
CA ALA A 422 -20.36 -3.08 21.05
C ALA A 422 -20.31 -3.68 22.46
N LYS A 423 -19.27 -4.44 22.79
CA LYS A 423 -19.03 -4.98 24.16
C LYS A 423 -18.97 -3.88 25.21
N TYR A 424 -18.44 -2.72 24.87
CA TYR A 424 -18.22 -1.60 25.81
C TYR A 424 -19.21 -0.45 25.63
N ARG A 425 -19.54 -0.12 24.40
CA ARG A 425 -20.53 0.93 24.08
C ARG A 425 -21.22 0.59 22.74
N PRO A 426 -22.41 -0.04 22.79
CA PRO A 426 -23.22 -0.34 21.59
C PRO A 426 -23.47 0.92 20.75
N GLY A 427 -23.36 0.78 19.43
CA GLY A 427 -23.54 1.88 18.49
C GLY A 427 -22.35 2.85 18.37
N THR A 428 -21.20 2.51 18.92
CA THR A 428 -19.97 3.30 18.73
C THR A 428 -19.64 3.41 17.24
N PRO A 429 -19.53 4.63 16.70
CA PRO A 429 -19.05 4.83 15.34
C PRO A 429 -17.60 4.32 15.20
N VAL A 430 -17.30 3.67 14.08
CA VAL A 430 -15.97 3.11 13.80
C VAL A 430 -15.41 3.75 12.54
N LEU A 431 -14.13 4.11 12.56
CA LEU A 431 -13.39 4.78 11.48
C LEU A 431 -12.11 4.00 11.16
N GLN A 432 -11.84 3.83 9.90
CA GLN A 432 -10.52 3.47 9.41
C GLN A 432 -9.80 4.75 9.02
N ASP A 433 -8.74 5.13 9.73
CA ASP A 433 -8.09 6.44 9.55
C ASP A 433 -6.63 6.36 9.07
N GLU A 434 -6.12 5.17 8.83
CA GLU A 434 -4.84 5.00 8.12
C GLU A 434 -4.70 3.62 7.48
N ILE A 435 -4.47 3.57 6.17
CA ILE A 435 -4.18 2.34 5.46
C ILE A 435 -3.40 2.61 4.16
N TYR A 436 -2.48 1.71 3.80
CA TYR A 436 -1.91 1.61 2.46
C TYR A 436 -2.71 0.62 1.63
N TYR A 437 -3.14 1.01 0.43
CA TYR A 437 -3.83 0.11 -0.49
C TYR A 437 -2.84 -0.76 -1.26
N LEU A 438 -2.23 -1.71 -0.57
CA LEU A 438 -1.29 -2.66 -1.15
C LEU A 438 -2.05 -3.90 -1.63
N THR A 439 -2.12 -4.12 -2.93
CA THR A 439 -2.78 -5.30 -3.50
C THR A 439 -1.98 -6.56 -3.40
N ASP A 440 -0.65 -6.45 -3.43
CA ASP A 440 0.25 -7.58 -3.37
C ASP A 440 1.60 -7.12 -2.81
N LEU A 441 1.86 -7.49 -1.56
CA LEU A 441 3.13 -7.22 -0.91
C LEU A 441 4.31 -7.81 -1.69
N GLN A 442 4.12 -8.91 -2.43
CA GLN A 442 5.18 -9.51 -3.23
C GLN A 442 5.53 -8.70 -4.48
N LYS A 443 4.53 -8.23 -5.23
CA LYS A 443 4.78 -7.35 -6.40
C LYS A 443 5.47 -6.05 -5.98
N VAL A 444 5.29 -5.68 -4.73
CA VAL A 444 5.82 -4.49 -4.13
C VAL A 444 7.28 -4.64 -3.71
N TYR A 445 7.67 -5.77 -3.12
CA TYR A 445 9.03 -6.00 -2.64
C TYR A 445 10.01 -6.45 -3.74
N ASN A 446 9.53 -7.06 -4.82
CA ASN A 446 10.37 -7.53 -5.92
C ASN A 446 10.88 -6.43 -6.86
N GLY A 447 10.83 -5.16 -6.45
CA GLY A 447 11.38 -4.06 -7.26
C GLY A 447 10.66 -3.84 -8.58
N ALA A 448 9.51 -4.46 -8.80
CA ALA A 448 8.63 -4.08 -9.86
C ALA A 448 8.24 -2.64 -9.58
N LEU A 449 8.81 -1.73 -10.36
CA LEU A 449 8.37 -0.35 -10.46
C LEU A 449 6.85 -0.42 -10.46
N CYS A 450 6.23 0.15 -9.43
CA CYS A 450 4.85 0.53 -9.54
C CYS A 450 4.82 1.58 -10.66
N GLY A 451 4.85 1.08 -11.88
CA GLY A 451 4.53 1.87 -13.03
C GLY A 451 3.18 2.51 -12.79
N LEU A 452 2.76 3.37 -13.66
CA LEU A 452 1.45 4.03 -13.68
C LEU A 452 0.23 3.07 -13.58
N GLY A 453 0.44 1.78 -13.38
CA GLY A 453 -0.51 0.68 -13.39
C GLY A 453 -0.89 0.09 -12.04
N TRP A 454 -0.95 0.89 -10.98
CA TRP A 454 -1.75 0.49 -9.81
C TRP A 454 -3.20 0.42 -10.24
N PRO A 455 -3.88 -0.71 -10.05
CA PRO A 455 -5.29 -0.76 -10.36
C PRO A 455 -5.99 0.32 -9.51
N ALA A 456 -6.53 1.31 -10.18
CA ALA A 456 -7.27 2.40 -9.54
C ALA A 456 -8.44 1.87 -8.71
N GLY A 457 -8.92 0.68 -9.06
CA GLY A 457 -9.97 -0.04 -8.37
C GLY A 457 -9.67 -0.43 -6.93
N ASN A 458 -8.40 -0.54 -6.52
CA ASN A 458 -8.08 -0.99 -5.16
C ASN A 458 -8.60 -0.08 -4.07
N ALA A 459 -8.44 1.22 -4.25
CA ALA A 459 -8.97 2.21 -3.32
C ALA A 459 -10.50 2.12 -3.26
N ILE A 460 -11.14 1.98 -4.41
CA ILE A 460 -12.59 1.92 -4.52
C ILE A 460 -13.16 0.65 -3.88
N ARG A 461 -12.49 -0.49 -4.07
CA ARG A 461 -12.86 -1.74 -3.40
C ARG A 461 -12.78 -1.59 -1.88
N ARG A 462 -11.73 -0.96 -1.38
CA ARG A 462 -11.60 -0.71 0.07
C ARG A 462 -12.69 0.23 0.59
N TYR A 463 -12.95 1.34 -0.08
CA TYR A 463 -14.04 2.25 0.32
C TYR A 463 -15.40 1.55 0.34
N ALA A 464 -15.65 0.69 -0.66
CA ALA A 464 -16.89 -0.07 -0.72
C ALA A 464 -17.01 -1.07 0.44
N ILE A 465 -15.93 -1.77 0.80
CA ILE A 465 -15.89 -2.69 1.94
C ILE A 465 -16.10 -1.93 3.27
N ASP A 466 -15.42 -0.80 3.44
CA ASP A 466 -15.55 0.02 4.65
C ASP A 466 -16.98 0.58 4.80
N LEU A 467 -17.56 1.11 3.72
CA LEU A 467 -18.94 1.57 3.71
C LEU A 467 -19.93 0.41 3.97
N ALA A 468 -19.73 -0.75 3.33
CA ALA A 468 -20.57 -1.94 3.54
C ALA A 468 -20.43 -2.49 4.97
N GLY A 469 -19.25 -2.39 5.56
CA GLY A 469 -18.98 -2.76 6.95
C GLY A 469 -19.54 -1.79 7.99
N GLY A 470 -20.14 -0.67 7.58
CA GLY A 470 -20.76 0.29 8.48
C GLY A 470 -19.78 1.25 9.17
N LEU A 471 -18.58 1.41 8.60
CA LEU A 471 -17.65 2.44 9.05
C LEU A 471 -18.20 3.83 8.71
N VAL A 472 -17.84 4.84 9.51
CA VAL A 472 -18.26 6.23 9.26
C VAL A 472 -17.37 6.91 8.21
N GLY A 473 -16.19 6.35 7.93
CA GLY A 473 -15.29 6.87 6.93
C GLY A 473 -14.10 5.96 6.65
N SER A 474 -13.37 6.29 5.59
CA SER A 474 -12.17 5.59 5.16
C SER A 474 -11.10 6.61 4.76
N ILE A 475 -9.96 6.59 5.44
CA ILE A 475 -8.86 7.55 5.26
C ILE A 475 -7.59 6.80 4.86
N PRO A 476 -7.27 6.69 3.55
CA PRO A 476 -5.99 6.15 3.13
C PRO A 476 -4.82 7.07 3.46
N MET A 477 -3.64 6.49 3.58
CA MET A 477 -2.41 7.28 3.54
C MET A 477 -2.34 8.01 2.20
N ALA A 478 -2.23 9.33 2.28
CA ALA A 478 -1.80 10.08 1.11
C ALA A 478 -0.39 9.61 0.79
N ALA A 479 -0.18 9.46 -0.45
CA ALA A 479 1.13 9.31 -0.93
C ALA A 479 1.97 10.49 -0.51
N ARG A 480 3.08 10.18 0.02
CA ARG A 480 4.22 11.06 -0.02
C ARG A 480 4.47 11.39 -1.48
N GLY A 481 4.11 12.61 -1.88
CA GLY A 481 4.53 13.10 -3.18
C GLY A 481 6.05 13.07 -3.16
N LEU A 482 6.64 12.47 -4.14
CA LEU A 482 7.91 12.80 -4.75
C LEU A 482 9.12 13.07 -3.88
N GLU A 483 9.63 12.09 -3.34
CA GLU A 483 11.07 12.01 -3.23
C GLU A 483 11.61 11.54 -4.58
N ALA A 484 12.38 12.38 -5.26
CA ALA A 484 13.22 11.93 -6.35
C ALA A 484 14.08 10.78 -5.81
N GLY A 485 13.95 9.61 -6.38
CA GLY A 485 14.58 8.39 -5.88
C GLY A 485 13.63 7.38 -5.24
N ASP A 486 12.48 7.79 -4.75
CA ASP A 486 11.48 6.88 -4.20
C ASP A 486 10.46 6.47 -5.26
N ALA A 487 10.89 5.63 -6.20
CA ALA A 487 10.01 4.95 -7.14
C ALA A 487 8.96 4.07 -6.44
N GLY A 488 9.05 3.98 -5.12
CA GLY A 488 8.20 3.19 -4.25
C GLY A 488 7.04 3.93 -3.62
N HIS A 489 6.79 5.21 -3.92
CA HIS A 489 5.61 5.90 -3.40
C HIS A 489 4.35 5.44 -4.11
N ARG A 490 3.91 4.34 -3.64
CA ARG A 490 2.86 3.46 -4.10
C ARG A 490 1.47 4.06 -3.95
N ASN A 491 1.34 5.08 -3.11
CA ASN A 491 0.08 5.73 -2.80
C ASN A 491 -0.02 7.17 -3.34
N SER A 492 0.82 7.59 -4.29
CA SER A 492 0.72 8.93 -4.86
C SER A 492 -0.53 9.12 -5.67
N TRP A 493 -1.36 10.07 -5.25
CA TRP A 493 -2.57 10.48 -5.93
C TRP A 493 -2.29 11.32 -7.18
N TYR A 494 -1.12 11.94 -7.24
CA TYR A 494 -0.63 12.63 -8.42
C TYR A 494 0.89 12.52 -8.59
N VAL A 495 1.32 12.73 -9.80
CA VAL A 495 2.73 12.88 -10.16
C VAL A 495 3.02 14.37 -10.22
N PRO A 496 3.94 14.93 -9.44
CA PRO A 496 4.34 16.30 -9.64
C PRO A 496 5.07 16.46 -10.95
N ARG A 497 4.75 17.52 -11.58
CA ARG A 497 5.48 18.05 -12.69
C ARG A 497 5.97 19.42 -12.29
N PHE A 498 7.29 19.59 -12.13
CA PHE A 498 7.83 20.86 -11.68
C PHE A 498 7.14 21.42 -10.42
N ALA A 499 7.77 21.59 -9.38
CA ALA A 499 7.46 22.05 -8.02
C ALA A 499 6.02 22.52 -7.63
N MET A 500 5.13 22.81 -8.56
CA MET A 500 3.84 23.46 -8.33
C MET A 500 2.64 22.81 -9.06
N HIS A 501 2.83 21.95 -10.05
CA HIS A 501 1.73 21.40 -10.84
C HIS A 501 1.66 19.89 -10.72
N TYR A 502 0.50 19.39 -10.31
CA TYR A 502 0.26 17.98 -10.03
C TYR A 502 -0.62 17.34 -11.10
N VAL A 503 -0.10 16.32 -11.75
CA VAL A 503 -0.90 15.51 -12.69
C VAL A 503 -1.60 14.41 -11.91
N PRO A 504 -2.94 14.35 -11.89
CA PRO A 504 -3.66 13.34 -11.14
C PRO A 504 -3.45 11.94 -11.75
N ARG A 505 -3.36 10.95 -10.89
CA ARG A 505 -3.30 9.54 -11.26
C ARG A 505 -4.70 8.94 -11.41
N PRO A 506 -4.85 7.77 -12.05
CA PRO A 506 -6.15 7.13 -12.23
C PRO A 506 -6.97 6.97 -10.94
N HIS A 507 -6.35 6.61 -9.82
CA HIS A 507 -7.07 6.46 -8.55
C HIS A 507 -7.57 7.78 -7.95
N PHE A 508 -6.97 8.93 -8.30
CA PHE A 508 -7.52 10.25 -7.99
C PHE A 508 -8.90 10.42 -8.67
N ILE A 509 -8.98 10.08 -9.95
CA ILE A 509 -10.22 10.17 -10.73
C ILE A 509 -11.27 9.16 -10.23
N ALA A 510 -10.83 7.94 -9.93
CA ALA A 510 -11.70 6.91 -9.39
C ALA A 510 -12.30 7.31 -8.02
N SER A 511 -11.50 7.91 -7.14
CA SER A 511 -11.98 8.42 -5.86
C SER A 511 -12.98 9.58 -6.03
N ASN A 512 -12.78 10.45 -7.03
CA ASN A 512 -13.79 11.45 -7.39
C ASN A 512 -15.12 10.78 -7.78
N ALA A 513 -15.10 9.73 -8.60
CA ALA A 513 -16.30 9.01 -8.98
C ALA A 513 -17.00 8.40 -7.74
N PHE A 514 -16.24 7.75 -6.86
CA PHE A 514 -16.78 7.20 -5.62
C PHE A 514 -17.42 8.28 -4.74
N GLY A 515 -16.74 9.38 -4.51
CA GLY A 515 -17.25 10.51 -3.73
C GLY A 515 -18.52 11.13 -4.34
N ARG A 516 -18.56 11.29 -5.67
CA ARG A 516 -19.75 11.79 -6.38
C ARG A 516 -20.98 10.89 -6.16
N PHE A 517 -20.77 9.58 -6.18
CA PHE A 517 -21.86 8.61 -6.12
C PHE A 517 -22.22 8.19 -4.70
N LEU A 518 -21.26 8.03 -3.81
CA LEU A 518 -21.42 7.33 -2.54
C LEU A 518 -20.99 8.11 -1.28
N GLU A 519 -20.41 9.32 -1.42
CA GLU A 519 -20.23 10.19 -0.24
C GLU A 519 -21.59 10.47 0.42
N GLY A 520 -21.70 10.26 1.73
CA GLY A 520 -22.95 10.36 2.47
C GLY A 520 -23.89 9.17 2.30
N GLY A 521 -23.44 8.14 1.58
CA GLY A 521 -24.21 6.92 1.34
C GLY A 521 -24.24 5.98 2.54
N ARG A 522 -25.06 4.94 2.42
CA ARG A 522 -25.16 3.86 3.41
C ARG A 522 -25.36 2.50 2.73
N PHE A 523 -24.88 1.46 3.37
CA PHE A 523 -25.08 0.09 2.90
C PHE A 523 -26.55 -0.32 2.92
N LEU A 524 -26.98 -1.03 1.89
CA LEU A 524 -28.33 -1.56 1.76
C LEU A 524 -28.33 -3.10 1.76
N ALA A 525 -27.53 -3.72 0.91
CA ALA A 525 -27.55 -5.17 0.74
C ALA A 525 -26.28 -5.70 0.05
N LYS A 526 -26.02 -7.00 0.24
CA LYS A 526 -25.02 -7.76 -0.52
C LYS A 526 -25.75 -8.78 -1.41
N PRO A 527 -25.84 -8.58 -2.74
CA PRO A 527 -26.42 -9.58 -3.64
C PRO A 527 -25.58 -10.87 -3.67
N ASP A 528 -26.25 -12.00 -3.65
CA ASP A 528 -25.61 -13.31 -3.84
C ASP A 528 -25.65 -13.70 -5.32
N ILE A 529 -24.61 -13.34 -6.04
CA ILE A 529 -24.50 -13.61 -7.49
C ILE A 529 -23.59 -14.80 -7.74
N SER A 530 -22.38 -14.76 -7.18
CA SER A 530 -21.35 -15.80 -7.28
C SER A 530 -20.26 -15.55 -6.23
N SER A 531 -19.67 -16.63 -5.70
CA SER A 531 -18.52 -16.54 -4.81
C SER A 531 -17.26 -15.92 -5.45
N LEU A 532 -17.27 -15.70 -6.75
CA LEU A 532 -16.19 -15.10 -7.53
C LEU A 532 -16.32 -13.59 -7.67
N LEU A 533 -17.41 -13.03 -7.19
CA LEU A 533 -17.71 -11.61 -7.26
C LEU A 533 -17.81 -11.03 -5.86
N ASN A 534 -17.35 -9.82 -5.71
CA ASN A 534 -17.85 -8.94 -4.65
C ASN A 534 -18.88 -7.98 -5.25
N SER A 535 -20.01 -7.88 -4.57
CA SER A 535 -21.12 -7.03 -4.98
C SER A 535 -21.76 -6.42 -3.76
N PHE A 536 -21.92 -5.11 -3.77
CA PHE A 536 -22.59 -4.36 -2.70
C PHE A 536 -23.59 -3.40 -3.30
N VAL A 537 -24.75 -3.29 -2.68
CA VAL A 537 -25.75 -2.28 -3.01
C VAL A 537 -25.80 -1.27 -1.88
N PHE A 538 -25.72 -0.03 -2.25
CA PHE A 538 -25.77 1.13 -1.34
C PHE A 538 -26.96 2.01 -1.69
N LEU A 539 -27.38 2.82 -0.73
CA LEU A 539 -28.18 4.01 -0.99
C LEU A 539 -27.25 5.22 -1.04
N ASP A 540 -27.35 6.00 -2.09
CA ASP A 540 -26.64 7.28 -2.18
C ASP A 540 -27.22 8.29 -1.17
N ARG A 541 -26.67 9.49 -1.11
CA ARG A 541 -27.14 10.60 -0.24
C ARG A 541 -28.60 11.01 -0.48
N ASN A 542 -29.18 10.66 -1.63
CA ASN A 542 -30.55 10.96 -2.02
C ASN A 542 -31.48 9.74 -1.88
N GLY A 543 -30.98 8.64 -1.34
CA GLY A 543 -31.74 7.38 -1.18
C GLY A 543 -31.91 6.57 -2.47
N LYS A 544 -31.13 6.85 -3.53
CA LYS A 544 -31.12 6.05 -4.76
C LYS A 544 -30.13 4.89 -4.63
N GLU A 545 -30.49 3.75 -5.22
CA GLU A 545 -29.65 2.58 -5.20
C GLU A 545 -28.48 2.70 -6.18
N VAL A 546 -27.27 2.40 -5.68
CA VAL A 546 -26.04 2.29 -6.44
C VAL A 546 -25.37 0.98 -6.04
N ALA A 547 -25.09 0.11 -7.01
CA ALA A 547 -24.28 -1.07 -6.74
C ALA A 547 -22.86 -0.89 -7.23
N LEU A 548 -21.94 -1.49 -6.49
CA LEU A 548 -20.54 -1.72 -6.92
C LEU A 548 -20.33 -3.21 -7.05
N ILE A 549 -19.76 -3.63 -8.17
CA ILE A 549 -19.50 -5.04 -8.46
C ILE A 549 -18.13 -5.19 -9.13
N TRP A 550 -17.38 -6.22 -8.74
CA TRP A 550 -16.09 -6.57 -9.33
C TRP A 550 -15.76 -8.05 -9.17
N ALA A 551 -14.88 -8.57 -10.02
CA ALA A 551 -14.38 -9.94 -9.91
C ALA A 551 -13.28 -10.05 -8.84
N LEU A 552 -13.26 -11.17 -8.10
CA LEU A 552 -12.25 -11.46 -7.07
C LEU A 552 -10.94 -12.03 -7.63
N THR A 553 -10.84 -12.22 -8.94
CA THR A 553 -9.68 -12.83 -9.61
C THR A 553 -9.15 -11.92 -10.70
N GLU A 554 -7.82 -11.85 -10.83
CA GLU A 554 -7.12 -11.00 -11.82
C GLU A 554 -7.50 -11.26 -13.28
N ASP A 555 -7.91 -12.48 -13.65
CA ASP A 555 -8.27 -12.86 -15.00
C ASP A 555 -9.77 -13.19 -15.16
N GLY A 556 -10.58 -12.73 -14.21
CA GLY A 556 -12.02 -12.98 -14.22
C GLY A 556 -12.72 -12.19 -15.33
N GLU A 557 -12.50 -12.54 -16.60
CA GLU A 557 -13.39 -12.06 -17.66
C GLU A 557 -14.74 -12.75 -17.51
N CYS A 558 -15.62 -12.09 -16.78
CA CYS A 558 -17.01 -12.48 -16.65
C CYS A 558 -17.91 -11.36 -17.13
N SER A 559 -19.12 -11.69 -17.47
CA SER A 559 -20.08 -10.73 -17.98
C SER A 559 -21.52 -11.14 -17.66
N PHE A 560 -22.39 -10.17 -17.68
CA PHE A 560 -23.84 -10.38 -17.68
C PHE A 560 -24.52 -9.28 -18.47
N ASP A 561 -25.76 -9.54 -18.91
CA ASP A 561 -26.57 -8.52 -19.55
C ASP A 561 -27.25 -7.64 -18.49
N LEU A 562 -27.20 -6.32 -18.70
CA LEU A 562 -27.81 -5.37 -17.79
C LEU A 562 -29.32 -5.61 -17.68
N PRO A 563 -29.86 -5.78 -16.48
CA PRO A 563 -31.29 -5.85 -16.28
C PRO A 563 -32.00 -4.57 -16.76
N ALA A 564 -33.26 -4.69 -17.12
CA ALA A 564 -34.05 -3.56 -17.58
C ALA A 564 -34.07 -2.41 -16.54
N GLY A 565 -33.78 -1.20 -17.01
CA GLY A 565 -33.74 0.00 -16.17
C GLY A 565 -32.48 0.11 -15.30
N VAL A 566 -31.45 -0.69 -15.56
CA VAL A 566 -30.12 -0.57 -14.92
C VAL A 566 -29.13 0.06 -15.91
N MET A 567 -28.41 1.05 -15.44
CA MET A 567 -27.30 1.69 -16.16
C MET A 567 -25.98 1.31 -15.50
N ALA A 568 -24.92 1.26 -16.29
CA ALA A 568 -23.59 0.98 -15.80
C ALA A 568 -22.62 2.13 -16.12
N CYS A 569 -21.67 2.36 -15.21
CA CYS A 569 -20.53 3.24 -15.42
C CYS A 569 -19.21 2.51 -15.09
N ASP A 570 -18.15 2.91 -15.79
CA ASP A 570 -16.80 2.46 -15.47
C ASP A 570 -16.31 3.01 -14.10
N LEU A 571 -15.11 2.61 -13.71
CA LEU A 571 -14.47 3.04 -12.46
C LEU A 571 -14.37 4.56 -12.28
N PHE A 572 -14.31 5.32 -13.36
CA PHE A 572 -14.20 6.78 -13.37
C PHE A 572 -15.56 7.49 -13.43
N GLY A 573 -16.62 6.72 -13.61
CA GLY A 573 -17.99 7.23 -13.70
C GLY A 573 -18.41 7.61 -15.13
N ASN A 574 -17.71 7.11 -16.16
CA ASN A 574 -18.18 7.25 -17.55
C ASN A 574 -19.23 6.18 -17.84
N PRO A 575 -20.33 6.53 -18.54
CA PRO A 575 -21.34 5.56 -18.94
C PRO A 575 -20.73 4.44 -19.80
N LEU A 576 -21.09 3.21 -19.49
CA LEU A 576 -20.79 2.05 -20.33
C LEU A 576 -21.92 1.88 -21.36
N ASN A 577 -21.55 1.97 -22.62
CA ASN A 577 -22.50 1.79 -23.72
C ASN A 577 -22.62 0.29 -24.04
N GLY A 578 -23.84 -0.25 -24.05
CA GLY A 578 -24.09 -1.65 -24.39
C GLY A 578 -25.07 -2.31 -23.44
N LYS A 579 -25.53 -3.50 -23.80
CA LYS A 579 -26.41 -4.32 -22.97
C LYS A 579 -25.64 -5.23 -22.03
N THR A 580 -24.40 -5.53 -22.35
CA THR A 580 -23.56 -6.47 -21.61
C THR A 580 -22.48 -5.70 -20.84
N VAL A 581 -22.32 -5.98 -19.57
CA VAL A 581 -21.23 -5.51 -18.71
C VAL A 581 -20.19 -6.59 -18.59
N SER A 582 -18.94 -6.24 -18.88
CA SER A 582 -17.77 -7.07 -18.59
C SER A 582 -17.19 -6.65 -17.23
N LEU A 583 -16.91 -7.63 -16.40
CA LEU A 583 -16.34 -7.43 -15.06
C LEU A 583 -14.90 -7.92 -15.01
N THR A 584 -14.08 -7.15 -14.35
CA THR A 584 -12.71 -7.46 -13.99
C THR A 584 -12.52 -7.19 -12.48
N GLU A 585 -11.31 -7.14 -11.99
CA GLU A 585 -11.03 -6.65 -10.63
C GLU A 585 -11.34 -5.16 -10.44
N GLU A 586 -11.49 -4.40 -11.52
CA GLU A 586 -11.90 -3.00 -11.44
C GLU A 586 -13.41 -2.90 -11.21
N PRO A 587 -13.84 -2.20 -10.13
CA PRO A 587 -15.25 -2.03 -9.85
C PRO A 587 -16.03 -1.32 -10.96
N VAL A 588 -17.24 -1.80 -11.20
CA VAL A 588 -18.25 -1.18 -12.06
C VAL A 588 -19.38 -0.67 -11.19
N TYR A 589 -19.83 0.55 -11.45
CA TYR A 589 -21.01 1.14 -10.80
C TYR A 589 -22.26 0.80 -11.61
N LEU A 590 -23.31 0.37 -10.89
CA LEU A 590 -24.61 0.12 -11.45
C LEU A 590 -25.66 1.02 -10.76
N PHE A 591 -26.54 1.60 -11.55
CA PHE A 591 -27.58 2.51 -11.08
C PHE A 591 -28.94 2.00 -11.50
N GLY A 592 -29.90 1.96 -10.58
CA GLY A 592 -31.24 1.47 -10.85
C GLY A 592 -32.09 1.41 -9.59
N SER A 593 -33.16 0.65 -9.63
CA SER A 593 -33.98 0.30 -8.48
C SER A 593 -34.06 -1.21 -8.32
N GLU A 594 -34.28 -1.70 -7.10
CA GLU A 594 -34.35 -3.13 -6.77
C GLU A 594 -33.06 -3.89 -7.21
N LEU A 595 -31.90 -3.21 -7.09
CA LEU A 595 -30.64 -3.75 -7.62
C LEU A 595 -30.27 -5.10 -7.02
N LYS A 596 -30.50 -5.31 -5.71
CA LYS A 596 -30.26 -6.63 -5.09
C LYS A 596 -30.99 -7.73 -5.86
N LYS A 597 -32.31 -7.61 -5.98
CA LYS A 597 -33.15 -8.62 -6.64
C LYS A 597 -32.79 -8.82 -8.10
N LYS A 598 -32.56 -7.73 -8.83
CA LYS A 598 -32.16 -7.78 -10.24
C LYS A 598 -30.83 -8.46 -10.46
N LEU A 599 -29.83 -8.17 -9.62
CA LEU A 599 -28.50 -8.74 -9.73
C LEU A 599 -28.46 -10.24 -9.36
N GLU A 600 -29.28 -10.68 -8.42
CA GLU A 600 -29.39 -12.11 -8.07
C GLU A 600 -30.06 -12.95 -9.18
N THR A 601 -30.64 -12.33 -10.21
CA THR A 601 -31.29 -13.01 -11.34
C THR A 601 -30.55 -12.86 -12.67
N VAL A 602 -29.37 -12.24 -12.68
CA VAL A 602 -28.59 -12.09 -13.92
C VAL A 602 -28.04 -13.42 -14.40
N ASP A 603 -28.02 -13.63 -15.71
CA ASP A 603 -27.31 -14.73 -16.36
C ASP A 603 -25.81 -14.41 -16.38
N PHE A 604 -25.11 -14.86 -15.34
CA PHE A 604 -23.69 -14.63 -15.17
C PHE A 604 -22.88 -15.57 -16.05
N ARG A 605 -22.09 -15.01 -16.94
CA ARG A 605 -21.32 -15.76 -17.94
C ARG A 605 -19.85 -15.58 -17.73
N MET A 606 -19.11 -16.69 -17.63
CA MET A 606 -17.67 -16.71 -17.63
C MET A 606 -17.16 -16.92 -19.06
N LYS A 607 -16.14 -16.19 -19.47
CA LYS A 607 -15.48 -16.38 -20.75
C LYS A 607 -14.86 -17.78 -20.85
N THR A 608 -14.29 -18.24 -19.75
CA THR A 608 -13.79 -19.60 -19.57
C THR A 608 -14.53 -20.23 -18.41
N PRO A 609 -15.26 -21.36 -18.60
CA PRO A 609 -16.06 -21.94 -17.53
C PRO A 609 -15.23 -22.60 -16.41
N TYR A 610 -13.93 -22.77 -16.64
CA TYR A 610 -12.97 -23.18 -15.64
C TYR A 610 -11.70 -22.34 -15.76
N ARG A 611 -10.88 -22.39 -14.72
CA ARG A 611 -9.55 -21.77 -14.68
C ARG A 611 -8.52 -22.76 -14.14
N VAL A 612 -7.31 -22.71 -14.66
CA VAL A 612 -6.16 -23.39 -14.07
C VAL A 612 -5.47 -22.41 -13.14
N LEU A 613 -5.47 -22.68 -11.84
CA LEU A 613 -4.86 -21.81 -10.84
C LEU A 613 -3.35 -21.90 -10.80
N GLY A 614 -2.79 -23.04 -11.20
CA GLY A 614 -1.35 -23.26 -11.29
C GLY A 614 -0.99 -24.72 -11.44
N ALA A 615 0.32 -24.96 -11.62
CA ALA A 615 0.90 -26.30 -11.64
C ALA A 615 2.17 -26.34 -10.77
N ALA A 616 2.33 -27.43 -9.99
CA ALA A 616 3.48 -27.59 -9.11
C ALA A 616 3.93 -29.07 -9.06
N GLU A 617 5.20 -29.32 -8.78
CA GLU A 617 5.66 -30.64 -8.41
C GLU A 617 5.08 -31.03 -7.04
N SER A 618 4.64 -32.26 -6.90
CA SER A 618 4.03 -32.79 -5.70
C SER A 618 4.55 -34.22 -5.41
N MET A 619 4.59 -34.55 -4.13
CA MET A 619 4.92 -35.91 -3.65
C MET A 619 3.65 -36.56 -3.10
N ARG A 620 3.25 -37.69 -3.70
CA ARG A 620 2.11 -38.48 -3.23
C ARG A 620 2.44 -39.97 -3.21
N ASN A 621 2.14 -40.61 -2.11
CA ASN A 621 2.46 -42.03 -1.92
C ASN A 621 3.93 -42.37 -2.26
N GLY A 622 4.85 -41.46 -1.98
CA GLY A 622 6.26 -41.63 -2.28
C GLY A 622 6.67 -41.39 -3.76
N ALA A 623 5.74 -41.08 -4.65
CA ALA A 623 6.01 -40.86 -6.07
C ALA A 623 5.86 -39.38 -6.47
N LYS A 624 6.68 -38.93 -7.41
CA LYS A 624 6.57 -37.56 -8.00
C LYS A 624 5.37 -37.44 -8.93
N HIS A 625 4.65 -36.36 -8.79
CA HIS A 625 3.50 -35.99 -9.60
C HIS A 625 3.60 -34.51 -10.00
N ILE A 626 2.88 -34.14 -11.07
CA ILE A 626 2.52 -32.76 -11.32
C ILE A 626 1.11 -32.57 -10.77
N ALA A 627 0.94 -31.71 -9.79
CA ALA A 627 -0.34 -31.22 -9.31
C ALA A 627 -0.78 -30.06 -10.19
N VAL A 628 -1.99 -30.13 -10.73
CA VAL A 628 -2.62 -29.04 -11.48
C VAL A 628 -3.93 -28.72 -10.79
N GLU A 629 -4.09 -27.47 -10.38
CA GLU A 629 -5.31 -27.04 -9.68
C GLU A 629 -6.27 -26.36 -10.66
N PHE A 630 -7.48 -26.92 -10.75
CA PHE A 630 -8.58 -26.40 -11.56
C PHE A 630 -9.62 -25.75 -10.67
N ARG A 631 -10.09 -24.60 -11.05
CA ARG A 631 -11.25 -23.94 -10.46
C ARG A 631 -12.42 -23.94 -11.44
N ASN A 632 -13.56 -24.45 -10.99
CA ASN A 632 -14.82 -24.31 -11.70
C ASN A 632 -15.38 -22.91 -11.43
N MET A 633 -15.58 -22.15 -12.49
CA MET A 633 -16.05 -20.78 -12.45
C MET A 633 -17.57 -20.70 -12.72
N SER A 634 -18.24 -21.83 -12.86
CA SER A 634 -19.69 -21.87 -13.11
C SER A 634 -20.45 -22.25 -11.85
N PRO A 635 -21.73 -21.84 -11.74
CA PRO A 635 -22.59 -22.21 -10.62
C PRO A 635 -22.99 -23.71 -10.62
N GLU A 636 -22.65 -24.44 -11.67
CA GLU A 636 -22.96 -25.87 -11.81
C GLU A 636 -21.68 -26.72 -11.74
N PRO A 637 -21.76 -27.98 -11.21
CA PRO A 637 -20.65 -28.90 -11.25
C PRO A 637 -20.19 -29.17 -12.69
N ARG A 638 -18.88 -29.25 -12.93
CA ARG A 638 -18.32 -29.49 -14.28
C ARG A 638 -17.51 -30.77 -14.31
N ALA A 639 -17.90 -31.64 -15.25
CA ALA A 639 -17.14 -32.84 -15.59
C ALA A 639 -16.12 -32.49 -16.68
N MET A 640 -14.84 -32.69 -16.39
CA MET A 640 -13.73 -32.34 -17.28
C MET A 640 -12.79 -33.52 -17.47
N GLN A 641 -12.05 -33.49 -18.56
CA GLN A 641 -10.91 -34.39 -18.80
C GLN A 641 -9.67 -33.55 -19.03
N ALA A 642 -8.55 -33.95 -18.45
CA ALA A 642 -7.28 -33.26 -18.67
C ALA A 642 -6.13 -34.26 -18.87
N ARG A 643 -5.16 -33.85 -19.70
CA ARG A 643 -3.89 -34.56 -19.89
C ARG A 643 -2.75 -33.58 -20.10
N ILE A 644 -1.57 -33.97 -19.70
CA ILE A 644 -0.34 -33.24 -20.00
C ILE A 644 0.30 -33.87 -21.22
N ALA A 645 0.63 -33.07 -22.24
CA ALA A 645 1.32 -33.56 -23.42
C ALA A 645 2.68 -34.19 -23.04
N GLY A 646 2.96 -35.37 -23.55
CA GLY A 646 4.19 -36.11 -23.24
C GLY A 646 4.16 -36.91 -21.94
N LEU A 647 3.14 -36.81 -21.11
CA LEU A 647 2.91 -37.68 -19.96
C LEU A 647 1.77 -38.64 -20.21
N PRO A 648 1.85 -39.87 -19.60
CA PRO A 648 0.83 -40.87 -19.81
C PRO A 648 -0.47 -40.56 -19.06
N GLY A 649 -1.58 -40.92 -19.68
CA GLY A 649 -2.91 -40.96 -19.07
C GLY A 649 -3.68 -39.64 -19.17
N THR A 650 -5.01 -39.80 -19.39
CA THR A 650 -6.00 -38.75 -19.28
C THR A 650 -6.68 -38.87 -17.92
N ARG A 651 -6.93 -37.76 -17.23
CA ARG A 651 -7.67 -37.71 -15.97
C ARG A 651 -9.07 -37.19 -16.22
N SER A 652 -10.08 -37.98 -15.85
CA SER A 652 -11.48 -37.55 -15.80
C SER A 652 -11.83 -37.18 -14.38
N PHE A 653 -12.44 -36.02 -14.16
CA PHE A 653 -12.78 -35.53 -12.84
C PHE A 653 -13.94 -34.55 -12.90
N THR A 654 -14.61 -34.39 -11.79
CA THR A 654 -15.66 -33.36 -11.61
C THR A 654 -15.17 -32.36 -10.58
N VAL A 655 -15.37 -31.07 -10.89
CA VAL A 655 -15.16 -29.94 -9.95
C VAL A 655 -16.54 -29.41 -9.59
N ALA A 656 -16.82 -29.34 -8.30
CA ALA A 656 -18.10 -28.82 -7.80
C ALA A 656 -18.26 -27.34 -8.21
N ALA A 657 -19.48 -26.82 -8.16
CA ALA A 657 -19.79 -25.44 -8.44
C ALA A 657 -18.92 -24.51 -7.60
N ASP A 658 -18.44 -23.41 -8.18
CA ASP A 658 -17.64 -22.37 -7.52
C ASP A 658 -16.47 -22.89 -6.65
N SER A 659 -15.96 -24.09 -6.94
CA SER A 659 -14.91 -24.73 -6.15
C SER A 659 -13.64 -25.01 -6.93
N ALA A 660 -12.57 -25.35 -6.21
CA ALA A 660 -11.30 -25.78 -6.81
C ALA A 660 -11.01 -27.25 -6.50
N LYS A 661 -10.31 -27.90 -7.42
CA LYS A 661 -9.86 -29.28 -7.29
C LYS A 661 -8.47 -29.47 -7.88
N THR A 662 -7.58 -30.09 -7.09
CA THR A 662 -6.26 -30.48 -7.59
C THR A 662 -6.31 -31.86 -8.22
N VAL A 663 -5.75 -31.95 -9.42
CA VAL A 663 -5.63 -33.20 -10.19
C VAL A 663 -4.15 -33.54 -10.37
N TYR A 664 -3.81 -34.79 -10.16
CA TYR A 664 -2.42 -35.27 -10.14
C TYR A 664 -2.09 -36.11 -11.37
N PHE A 665 -0.98 -35.78 -12.01
CA PHE A 665 -0.43 -36.47 -13.16
C PHE A 665 0.92 -37.08 -12.78
N PRO A 666 1.09 -38.41 -12.92
CA PRO A 666 2.35 -39.06 -12.59
C PRO A 666 3.51 -38.49 -13.40
N LEU A 667 4.61 -38.18 -12.73
CA LEU A 667 5.83 -37.70 -13.36
C LEU A 667 6.83 -38.84 -13.46
N ASN A 668 6.94 -39.43 -14.66
CA ASN A 668 7.88 -40.49 -14.94
C ASN A 668 9.17 -39.91 -15.56
N GLY A 669 10.19 -39.66 -14.73
CA GLY A 669 11.52 -39.26 -15.20
C GLY A 669 11.88 -37.80 -14.89
N LYS A 670 12.32 -37.03 -15.88
CA LYS A 670 12.93 -35.70 -15.70
C LYS A 670 11.94 -34.64 -15.23
N GLU A 671 12.41 -33.73 -14.39
CA GLU A 671 11.71 -32.52 -13.96
C GLU A 671 11.16 -31.73 -15.16
N GLN A 672 9.95 -31.27 -15.05
CA GLN A 672 9.25 -30.46 -16.06
C GLN A 672 9.12 -29.04 -15.54
N LYS A 673 9.82 -28.10 -16.15
CA LYS A 673 9.70 -26.66 -15.81
C LYS A 673 8.48 -26.01 -16.44
N GLU A 674 7.95 -26.62 -17.51
CA GLU A 674 6.83 -26.13 -18.29
C GLU A 674 6.04 -27.31 -18.84
N ILE A 675 4.73 -27.23 -18.83
CA ILE A 675 3.82 -28.27 -19.35
C ILE A 675 2.86 -27.67 -20.37
N ALA A 676 2.48 -28.49 -21.34
CA ALA A 676 1.36 -28.22 -22.24
C ALA A 676 0.15 -29.03 -21.74
N LEU A 677 -0.77 -28.36 -21.07
CA LEU A 677 -2.01 -28.94 -20.54
C LEU A 677 -3.07 -28.93 -21.63
N ILE A 678 -3.76 -30.03 -21.81
CA ILE A 678 -4.88 -30.18 -22.72
C ILE A 678 -6.11 -30.55 -21.89
N VAL A 679 -7.14 -29.71 -21.95
CA VAL A 679 -8.39 -29.88 -21.19
C VAL A 679 -9.54 -30.02 -22.17
N VAL A 680 -10.42 -30.97 -21.90
CA VAL A 680 -11.71 -31.13 -22.57
C VAL A 680 -12.81 -30.83 -21.58
N ASP A 681 -13.64 -29.85 -21.88
CA ASP A 681 -14.76 -29.42 -21.07
C ASP A 681 -15.98 -29.19 -21.98
N GLY A 682 -17.09 -29.87 -21.70
CA GLY A 682 -18.30 -29.76 -22.51
C GLY A 682 -18.08 -30.08 -23.99
N GLY A 683 -17.15 -30.98 -24.33
CA GLY A 683 -16.77 -31.32 -25.73
C GLY A 683 -15.85 -30.31 -26.41
N ARG A 684 -15.49 -29.20 -25.76
CA ARG A 684 -14.51 -28.24 -26.27
C ARG A 684 -13.11 -28.58 -25.78
N LEU A 685 -12.12 -28.38 -26.63
CA LEU A 685 -10.73 -28.64 -26.36
C LEU A 685 -10.00 -27.30 -26.11
N TYR A 686 -9.33 -27.20 -24.96
CA TYR A 686 -8.50 -26.08 -24.57
C TYR A 686 -7.04 -26.53 -24.45
N LYS A 687 -6.12 -25.67 -24.82
CA LYS A 687 -4.68 -25.90 -24.68
C LYS A 687 -4.08 -24.76 -23.90
N GLU A 688 -3.40 -25.08 -22.81
CA GLU A 688 -2.75 -24.10 -21.94
C GLU A 688 -1.28 -24.46 -21.74
N LYS A 689 -0.43 -23.46 -21.67
CA LYS A 689 0.98 -23.59 -21.38
C LYS A 689 1.23 -23.05 -19.98
N LEU A 690 1.73 -23.91 -19.09
CA LEU A 690 1.88 -23.57 -17.69
C LEU A 690 3.32 -23.78 -17.24
N SER A 691 3.83 -22.86 -16.45
CA SER A 691 5.06 -23.08 -15.68
C SER A 691 4.76 -23.99 -14.50
N VAL A 692 5.65 -24.92 -14.23
CA VAL A 692 5.57 -25.82 -13.08
C VAL A 692 6.50 -25.31 -11.97
N SER A 693 5.95 -25.07 -10.81
CA SER A 693 6.75 -24.73 -9.62
C SER A 693 7.51 -25.95 -9.16
N ALA A 694 8.83 -25.90 -9.24
CA ALA A 694 9.71 -26.95 -8.73
C ALA A 694 10.00 -26.73 -7.25
N HIS A 695 10.10 -27.82 -6.50
CA HIS A 695 10.38 -27.79 -5.06
C HIS A 695 11.65 -28.57 -4.73
N LYS A 696 12.42 -28.09 -3.76
CA LYS A 696 13.46 -28.93 -3.15
C LYS A 696 12.82 -30.17 -2.54
N THR A 697 13.45 -31.32 -2.75
CA THR A 697 12.97 -32.59 -2.19
C THR A 697 14.07 -33.19 -1.35
N VAL A 698 13.70 -33.73 -0.19
CA VAL A 698 14.57 -34.53 0.69
C VAL A 698 13.93 -35.91 0.93
N LEU A 699 14.72 -36.95 1.08
CA LEU A 699 14.19 -38.27 1.45
C LEU A 699 14.10 -38.43 2.97
N SER A 700 13.12 -39.15 3.44
CA SER A 700 12.98 -39.51 4.86
C SER A 700 14.26 -40.18 5.36
N GLY A 701 14.88 -39.67 6.43
CA GLY A 701 16.16 -40.14 6.97
C GLY A 701 17.41 -39.65 6.23
N GLU A 702 17.28 -38.72 5.30
CA GLU A 702 18.40 -38.08 4.63
C GLU A 702 18.84 -36.84 5.40
N THR A 703 20.14 -36.69 5.69
CA THR A 703 20.64 -35.47 6.36
C THR A 703 20.94 -34.38 5.37
N VAL A 704 20.43 -33.20 5.65
CA VAL A 704 20.56 -31.99 4.83
C VAL A 704 21.38 -30.93 5.57
N LYS A 705 22.38 -30.37 4.92
CA LYS A 705 23.19 -29.24 5.43
C LYS A 705 22.58 -27.90 4.98
N VAL A 706 22.51 -26.95 5.89
CA VAL A 706 21.94 -25.62 5.66
C VAL A 706 22.89 -24.52 6.10
N GLY A 707 23.22 -23.59 5.19
CA GLY A 707 24.01 -22.41 5.49
C GLY A 707 25.44 -22.66 6.03
N GLY A 708 25.91 -23.91 5.98
CA GLY A 708 27.24 -24.30 6.49
C GLY A 708 27.38 -24.33 8.01
N PHE A 709 26.32 -24.02 8.78
CA PHE A 709 26.34 -24.03 10.25
C PHE A 709 25.22 -24.87 10.87
N ALA A 710 24.29 -25.37 10.08
CA ALA A 710 23.20 -26.21 10.54
C ALA A 710 23.02 -27.43 9.64
N GLU A 711 22.46 -28.50 10.21
CA GLU A 711 22.00 -29.67 9.49
C GLU A 711 20.74 -30.23 10.16
N PHE A 712 19.90 -30.89 9.36
CA PHE A 712 18.74 -31.59 9.87
C PHE A 712 18.44 -32.87 9.10
N THR A 713 17.81 -33.84 9.78
CA THR A 713 17.37 -35.11 9.20
C THR A 713 15.88 -35.24 9.42
N PRO A 714 15.04 -35.09 8.39
CA PRO A 714 13.61 -35.25 8.53
C PRO A 714 13.25 -36.75 8.45
N SER A 715 12.27 -37.17 9.22
CA SER A 715 11.77 -38.53 9.15
C SER A 715 10.25 -38.62 9.30
N LEU A 716 9.63 -39.51 8.52
CA LEU A 716 8.22 -39.82 8.57
C LEU A 716 7.99 -41.04 9.47
N SER A 717 7.31 -40.83 10.60
CA SER A 717 6.94 -41.91 11.53
C SER A 717 5.41 -42.10 11.54
N PRO A 718 4.91 -43.21 12.09
CA PRO A 718 3.46 -43.38 12.28
C PRO A 718 2.84 -42.30 13.19
N GLU A 719 3.61 -41.76 14.13
CA GLU A 719 3.13 -40.79 15.13
C GLU A 719 3.16 -39.34 14.64
N GLY A 720 4.13 -38.99 13.77
CA GLY A 720 4.33 -37.63 13.32
C GLY A 720 5.49 -37.45 12.37
N PHE A 721 5.76 -36.21 12.07
CA PHE A 721 6.89 -35.72 11.27
C PHE A 721 8.01 -35.31 12.23
N ALA A 722 9.12 -36.08 12.24
CA ALA A 722 10.23 -35.84 13.15
C ALA A 722 11.43 -35.21 12.46
N PHE A 723 12.22 -34.49 13.24
CA PHE A 723 13.43 -33.77 12.82
C PHE A 723 14.53 -33.96 13.85
N ASP A 724 15.65 -34.55 13.44
CA ASP A 724 16.91 -34.48 14.18
C ASP A 724 17.72 -33.31 13.65
N ILE A 725 18.11 -32.42 14.55
CA ILE A 725 18.70 -31.10 14.21
C ILE A 725 20.04 -30.99 14.90
N ARG A 726 21.03 -30.42 14.18
CA ARG A 726 22.30 -29.99 14.75
C ARG A 726 22.60 -28.57 14.25
N VAL A 727 22.93 -27.67 15.18
CA VAL A 727 23.34 -26.31 14.89
C VAL A 727 24.69 -26.02 15.53
N THR A 728 25.63 -25.52 14.73
CA THR A 728 26.93 -25.05 15.22
C THR A 728 26.78 -23.58 15.60
N ASP A 729 26.84 -23.31 16.88
CA ASP A 729 26.65 -21.99 17.48
C ASP A 729 27.40 -21.91 18.82
N SER A 730 28.46 -21.11 18.85
CA SER A 730 29.34 -20.96 20.03
C SER A 730 28.87 -19.87 21.00
N SER A 731 27.85 -19.12 20.68
CA SER A 731 27.31 -18.01 21.50
C SER A 731 25.86 -18.27 21.87
N ALA A 732 25.51 -17.94 23.11
CA ALA A 732 24.10 -17.89 23.53
C ALA A 732 23.65 -16.44 23.59
N THR A 733 22.43 -16.17 23.13
CA THR A 733 21.83 -14.83 23.20
C THR A 733 20.83 -14.74 24.34
N PRO A 734 20.58 -13.51 24.89
CA PRO A 734 19.47 -13.28 25.81
C PRO A 734 18.12 -13.56 25.17
N ARG A 735 17.15 -14.03 25.97
CA ARG A 735 15.78 -14.28 25.52
C ARG A 735 15.08 -12.98 25.12
N VAL A 736 14.47 -12.96 23.92
CA VAL A 736 13.64 -11.85 23.48
C VAL A 736 12.16 -12.22 23.67
N ALA A 737 11.52 -11.61 24.63
CA ALA A 737 10.13 -11.94 24.98
C ALA A 737 9.17 -11.61 23.80
N GLY A 738 8.40 -12.63 23.37
CA GLY A 738 7.41 -12.48 22.30
C GLY A 738 7.97 -12.40 20.88
N GLU A 739 9.30 -12.45 20.70
CA GLU A 739 9.94 -12.30 19.39
C GLU A 739 11.08 -13.33 19.16
N PRO A 740 10.78 -14.65 19.21
CA PRO A 740 11.81 -15.70 19.09
C PRO A 740 12.63 -15.66 17.79
N TRP A 741 12.13 -14.99 16.75
CA TRP A 741 12.87 -14.77 15.50
C TRP A 741 13.98 -13.69 15.60
N ARG A 742 14.15 -13.06 16.76
CA ARG A 742 15.22 -12.09 17.08
C ARG A 742 16.30 -12.64 18.01
N GLU A 743 16.28 -13.92 18.24
CA GLU A 743 17.29 -14.66 19.00
C GLU A 743 17.69 -15.94 18.27
N ASP A 744 18.64 -16.73 18.84
CA ASP A 744 18.99 -18.03 18.29
C ASP A 744 17.75 -18.90 18.22
N CYS A 745 17.39 -19.36 17.02
CA CYS A 745 16.22 -20.21 16.86
C CYS A 745 16.24 -21.06 15.59
N VAL A 746 15.43 -22.09 15.60
CA VAL A 746 14.99 -22.81 14.40
C VAL A 746 13.52 -22.57 14.22
N GLU A 747 13.16 -21.99 13.08
CA GLU A 747 11.77 -21.78 12.69
C GLU A 747 11.32 -22.89 11.76
N PHE A 748 10.21 -23.51 12.09
CA PHE A 748 9.57 -24.54 11.26
C PHE A 748 8.32 -23.95 10.61
N PHE A 749 8.21 -24.16 9.32
CA PHE A 749 7.05 -23.78 8.53
C PHE A 749 6.46 -25.02 7.88
N PHE A 750 5.15 -25.21 8.01
CA PHE A 750 4.41 -26.32 7.41
C PHE A 750 3.17 -25.82 6.68
N ASP A 751 2.88 -26.42 5.52
CA ASP A 751 1.64 -26.24 4.78
C ASP A 751 0.99 -27.62 4.55
N ALA A 752 -0.13 -27.86 5.21
CA ALA A 752 -0.87 -29.12 5.13
C ALA A 752 -1.55 -29.36 3.76
N ALA A 753 -1.74 -28.30 2.99
CA ALA A 753 -2.42 -28.34 1.70
C ALA A 753 -1.59 -27.69 0.58
N PRO A 754 -0.35 -28.14 0.38
CA PRO A 754 0.62 -27.47 -0.48
C PRO A 754 0.22 -27.43 -1.97
N ASP A 755 -0.67 -28.30 -2.40
CA ASP A 755 -1.14 -28.41 -3.79
C ASP A 755 -2.48 -27.68 -4.02
N ARG A 756 -2.90 -26.82 -3.07
CA ARG A 756 -4.11 -25.98 -3.18
C ARG A 756 -3.73 -24.51 -3.23
N ASN A 757 -4.56 -23.70 -3.85
CA ASN A 757 -4.35 -22.28 -4.06
C ASN A 757 -2.97 -22.00 -4.67
N LEU A 758 -2.62 -22.73 -5.74
CA LEU A 758 -1.31 -22.64 -6.39
C LEU A 758 -0.99 -21.28 -7.00
N ASN A 759 -2.00 -20.43 -7.17
CA ASN A 759 -1.86 -19.03 -7.57
C ASN A 759 -1.64 -18.05 -6.40
N ARG A 760 -1.58 -18.54 -5.16
CA ARG A 760 -1.45 -17.72 -3.96
C ARG A 760 -0.23 -18.12 -3.14
N SER A 761 0.72 -17.23 -3.04
CA SER A 761 1.94 -17.41 -2.26
C SER A 761 1.77 -17.09 -0.78
N ALA A 762 0.73 -16.34 -0.42
CA ALA A 762 0.55 -15.87 0.95
C ALA A 762 0.36 -17.01 1.96
N TYR A 763 1.03 -16.89 3.11
CA TYR A 763 0.85 -17.75 4.27
C TYR A 763 -0.52 -17.44 4.89
N THR A 764 -1.44 -18.39 4.83
CA THR A 764 -2.79 -18.25 5.39
C THR A 764 -2.90 -19.05 6.69
N GLU A 765 -3.71 -18.58 7.65
CA GLU A 765 -3.88 -19.23 8.95
C GLU A 765 -4.46 -20.66 8.86
N THR A 766 -5.20 -20.96 7.79
CA THR A 766 -5.85 -22.25 7.60
C THR A 766 -4.90 -23.24 6.95
N GLY A 767 -4.54 -24.29 7.68
CA GLY A 767 -3.65 -25.36 7.21
C GLY A 767 -2.17 -25.07 7.32
N MET A 768 -1.80 -23.93 7.93
CA MET A 768 -0.42 -23.55 8.19
C MET A 768 -0.05 -23.74 9.65
N THR A 769 1.14 -24.32 9.88
CA THR A 769 1.71 -24.44 11.22
C THR A 769 3.09 -23.79 11.22
N ARG A 770 3.37 -22.92 12.19
CA ARG A 770 4.68 -22.32 12.42
C ARG A 770 5.10 -22.53 13.86
N LEU A 771 6.33 -23.03 14.04
CA LEU A 771 6.89 -23.32 15.35
C LEU A 771 8.28 -22.70 15.47
N PHE A 772 8.69 -22.40 16.69
CA PHE A 772 10.00 -21.86 17.04
C PHE A 772 10.65 -22.74 18.08
N LEU A 773 11.76 -23.35 17.76
CA LEU A 773 12.63 -24.02 18.70
C LEU A 773 13.73 -23.05 19.12
N VAL A 774 13.76 -22.68 20.38
CA VAL A 774 14.66 -21.70 20.96
C VAL A 774 15.58 -22.42 21.95
N PRO A 775 16.92 -22.36 21.79
CA PRO A 775 17.85 -23.00 22.72
C PRO A 775 17.88 -22.28 24.09
N PRO A 776 18.57 -22.85 25.09
CA PRO A 776 18.80 -22.16 26.36
C PRO A 776 19.51 -20.83 26.12
N SER A 777 19.05 -19.78 26.79
CA SER A 777 19.53 -18.42 26.57
C SER A 777 20.67 -18.02 27.52
N ALA A 778 21.42 -16.97 27.18
CA ALA A 778 22.48 -16.41 28.00
C ALA A 778 22.01 -15.87 29.35
N ASP A 779 20.75 -15.47 29.47
CA ASP A 779 20.11 -15.00 30.71
C ASP A 779 19.52 -16.14 31.55
N GLY A 780 19.89 -17.39 31.26
CA GLY A 780 19.56 -18.58 32.07
C GLY A 780 18.14 -19.13 31.86
N LYS A 781 17.41 -18.70 30.82
CA LYS A 781 16.09 -19.26 30.52
C LYS A 781 16.26 -20.60 29.80
N PRO A 782 15.42 -21.60 30.10
CA PRO A 782 15.50 -22.92 29.48
C PRO A 782 15.15 -22.88 28.00
N ALA A 783 15.50 -23.96 27.27
CA ALA A 783 15.03 -24.18 25.93
C ALA A 783 13.50 -24.19 25.86
N ALA A 784 12.93 -23.77 24.74
CA ALA A 784 11.49 -23.75 24.56
C ALA A 784 11.14 -24.12 23.10
N LEU A 785 9.98 -24.79 22.95
CA LEU A 785 9.30 -24.98 21.68
C LEU A 785 7.98 -24.19 21.74
N LEU A 786 7.82 -23.23 20.86
CA LEU A 786 6.72 -22.27 20.89
C LEU A 786 5.92 -22.35 19.58
N ASP A 787 4.60 -22.19 19.66
CA ASP A 787 3.76 -21.98 18.48
C ASP A 787 3.80 -20.50 18.00
N MET A 788 3.13 -20.22 16.89
CA MET A 788 3.02 -18.86 16.34
C MET A 788 2.39 -17.85 17.33
N LYS A 789 1.61 -18.31 18.32
CA LYS A 789 1.02 -17.47 19.38
C LYS A 789 1.91 -17.37 20.62
N MET A 790 3.15 -17.83 20.51
CA MET A 790 4.16 -17.84 21.58
C MET A 790 3.74 -18.65 22.83
N LYS A 791 2.85 -19.62 22.66
CA LYS A 791 2.50 -20.58 23.68
C LYS A 791 3.41 -21.79 23.62
N PRO A 792 3.71 -22.44 24.76
CA PRO A 792 4.43 -23.69 24.74
C PRO A 792 3.67 -24.73 23.88
N ALA A 793 4.36 -25.34 22.94
CA ALA A 793 3.78 -26.37 22.09
C ALA A 793 3.77 -27.71 22.85
N ASP A 794 2.59 -28.33 22.97
CA ASP A 794 2.43 -29.66 23.59
C ASP A 794 2.85 -30.78 22.62
N MET A 795 4.18 -30.97 22.51
CA MET A 795 4.81 -31.93 21.59
C MET A 795 5.99 -32.66 22.23
N LYS A 796 6.37 -33.79 21.64
CA LYS A 796 7.58 -34.52 22.04
C LYS A 796 8.81 -33.83 21.42
N TRP A 797 9.68 -33.29 22.25
CA TRP A 797 10.93 -32.66 21.80
C TRP A 797 11.99 -32.72 22.92
N SER A 798 13.25 -32.63 22.49
CA SER A 798 14.40 -32.47 23.37
C SER A 798 15.43 -31.56 22.72
N LEU A 799 16.25 -30.89 23.53
CA LEU A 799 17.34 -30.07 23.06
C LEU A 799 18.50 -30.13 24.09
N ASP A 800 19.70 -30.44 23.59
CA ASP A 800 20.95 -30.44 24.36
C ASP A 800 21.91 -29.41 23.78
N ARG A 801 22.36 -28.45 24.58
CA ARG A 801 23.33 -27.44 24.22
C ARG A 801 24.68 -27.69 24.86
N ASN A 802 25.76 -27.53 24.09
CA ASN A 802 27.14 -27.57 24.57
C ASN A 802 27.93 -26.33 24.07
N ALA A 803 29.23 -26.29 24.30
CA ALA A 803 30.07 -25.14 23.93
C ALA A 803 30.19 -24.93 22.41
N SER A 804 29.89 -25.92 21.57
CA SER A 804 30.00 -25.84 20.11
C SER A 804 28.65 -25.63 19.39
N GLY A 805 27.55 -25.67 20.13
CA GLY A 805 26.20 -25.52 19.55
C GLY A 805 25.15 -26.35 20.27
N TYR A 806 24.14 -26.77 19.55
CA TYR A 806 23.08 -27.60 20.11
C TYR A 806 22.60 -28.67 19.14
N THR A 807 22.06 -29.76 19.73
CA THR A 807 21.32 -30.79 19.03
C THR A 807 19.89 -30.82 19.56
N ALA A 808 18.95 -31.11 18.68
CA ALA A 808 17.55 -31.20 19.08
C ALA A 808 16.83 -32.35 18.33
N HIS A 809 15.85 -32.93 18.98
CA HIS A 809 14.86 -33.78 18.37
C HIS A 809 13.48 -33.15 18.52
N VAL A 810 12.72 -32.99 17.42
CA VAL A 810 11.36 -32.44 17.43
C VAL A 810 10.45 -33.36 16.64
N MET A 811 9.36 -33.83 17.25
CA MET A 811 8.36 -34.65 16.59
C MET A 811 7.01 -33.90 16.60
N VAL A 812 6.53 -33.55 15.42
CA VAL A 812 5.26 -32.83 15.20
C VAL A 812 4.18 -33.86 14.84
N PRO A 813 3.16 -34.04 15.68
CA PRO A 813 2.09 -35.02 15.44
C PRO A 813 1.29 -34.70 14.16
N TRP A 814 0.92 -35.73 13.39
CA TRP A 814 0.12 -35.60 12.18
C TRP A 814 -1.18 -34.83 12.41
N LYS A 815 -1.82 -35.04 13.55
CA LYS A 815 -3.05 -34.34 13.92
C LYS A 815 -2.85 -32.82 13.98
N LEU A 816 -1.71 -32.36 14.49
CA LEU A 816 -1.38 -30.93 14.56
C LEU A 816 -1.10 -30.36 13.18
N LEU A 817 -0.45 -31.13 12.32
CA LEU A 817 -0.14 -30.74 10.96
C LEU A 817 -1.34 -30.82 10.00
N GLY A 818 -2.42 -31.51 10.38
CA GLY A 818 -3.55 -31.75 9.47
C GLY A 818 -3.16 -32.58 8.24
N ALA A 819 -2.17 -33.44 8.37
CA ALA A 819 -1.54 -34.23 7.31
C ALA A 819 -1.40 -35.71 7.71
N THR A 820 -0.87 -36.54 6.80
CA THR A 820 -0.61 -37.96 7.04
C THR A 820 0.77 -38.33 6.48
N PRO A 821 1.35 -39.47 6.89
CA PRO A 821 2.62 -39.93 6.33
C PRO A 821 2.55 -40.27 4.84
N GLU A 822 1.36 -40.54 4.29
CA GLU A 822 1.13 -40.74 2.85
C GLU A 822 1.06 -39.42 2.07
N ASN A 823 0.57 -38.40 2.73
CA ASN A 823 0.43 -37.05 2.18
C ASN A 823 1.03 -36.01 3.18
N PRO A 824 2.37 -35.98 3.30
CA PRO A 824 3.03 -35.08 4.23
C PRO A 824 2.87 -33.61 3.78
N PRO A 825 2.93 -32.67 4.72
CA PRO A 825 2.90 -31.24 4.38
C PRO A 825 4.15 -30.87 3.58
N SER A 826 4.10 -29.76 2.84
CA SER A 826 5.33 -29.07 2.49
C SER A 826 5.88 -28.38 3.72
N PHE A 827 7.20 -28.21 3.76
CA PHE A 827 7.84 -27.63 4.92
C PHE A 827 9.10 -26.84 4.56
N ASP A 828 9.50 -25.96 5.45
CA ASP A 828 10.83 -25.36 5.45
C ASP A 828 11.33 -25.12 6.87
N LEU A 829 12.64 -25.04 7.02
CA LEU A 829 13.31 -24.66 8.25
C LEU A 829 14.19 -23.45 8.00
N ILE A 830 14.10 -22.45 8.89
CA ILE A 830 15.04 -21.34 8.93
C ILE A 830 15.85 -21.45 10.21
N PHE A 831 17.18 -21.48 10.06
CA PHE A 831 18.12 -21.46 11.14
C PHE A 831 18.66 -20.05 11.30
N SER A 832 18.60 -19.50 12.51
CA SER A 832 19.09 -18.17 12.82
C SER A 832 20.04 -18.20 14.02
N ASP A 833 21.18 -17.56 13.85
CA ASP A 833 22.25 -17.39 14.84
C ASP A 833 22.46 -15.88 15.08
N PHE A 834 22.44 -15.49 16.34
CA PHE A 834 22.56 -14.11 16.79
C PHE A 834 23.78 -13.96 17.72
N ALA A 835 24.43 -12.81 17.70
CA ALA A 835 25.44 -12.41 18.66
C ALA A 835 25.28 -10.92 19.00
N ASN A 836 25.34 -10.59 20.28
CA ASN A 836 25.20 -9.21 20.76
C ASN A 836 23.91 -8.51 20.24
N GLY A 837 22.80 -9.24 20.16
CA GLY A 837 21.49 -8.73 19.68
C GLY A 837 21.43 -8.49 18.17
N LYS A 838 22.42 -8.93 17.40
CA LYS A 838 22.43 -8.82 15.93
C LYS A 838 22.43 -10.20 15.29
N LYS A 839 21.66 -10.35 14.20
CA LYS A 839 21.68 -11.58 13.40
C LYS A 839 23.02 -11.74 12.70
N VAL A 840 23.74 -12.81 13.01
CA VAL A 840 25.06 -13.12 12.46
C VAL A 840 24.93 -14.03 11.25
N LYS A 841 24.09 -15.07 11.36
CA LYS A 841 23.82 -16.02 10.28
C LYS A 841 22.33 -16.30 10.22
N SER A 842 21.82 -16.49 9.03
CA SER A 842 20.47 -17.02 8.83
C SER A 842 20.42 -17.74 7.50
N SER A 843 19.82 -18.92 7.50
CA SER A 843 19.68 -19.71 6.27
C SER A 843 18.41 -20.54 6.31
N ALA A 844 17.69 -20.54 5.19
CA ALA A 844 16.54 -21.40 4.95
C ALA A 844 16.97 -22.63 4.14
N TRP A 845 16.28 -23.76 4.33
CA TRP A 845 16.54 -24.96 3.56
C TRP A 845 15.99 -24.85 2.12
N ALA A 846 14.71 -24.55 1.95
CA ALA A 846 14.05 -24.58 0.64
C ALA A 846 13.65 -23.20 0.16
N GLY A 847 13.02 -22.41 0.99
CA GLY A 847 12.54 -21.07 0.70
C GLY A 847 13.58 -19.98 0.99
N GLY A 848 13.20 -19.00 1.80
CA GLY A 848 14.06 -17.87 2.12
C GLY A 848 13.59 -17.12 3.37
N PRO A 849 14.17 -15.97 3.66
CA PRO A 849 13.82 -15.18 4.85
C PRO A 849 12.36 -14.74 4.89
N ASP A 850 11.68 -14.77 3.74
CA ASP A 850 10.28 -14.39 3.59
C ASP A 850 9.30 -15.59 3.58
N ASN A 851 9.66 -16.72 4.16
CA ASN A 851 8.81 -17.91 4.27
C ASN A 851 7.44 -17.62 4.89
N HIS A 852 7.38 -16.68 5.82
CA HIS A 852 6.13 -16.22 6.41
C HIS A 852 5.19 -15.48 5.41
N LYS A 853 5.68 -15.18 4.21
CA LYS A 853 4.93 -14.52 3.12
C LYS A 853 4.79 -15.40 1.88
N ASN A 854 5.61 -16.46 1.72
CA ASN A 854 5.64 -17.26 0.51
C ASN A 854 5.78 -18.75 0.80
N ARG A 855 4.64 -19.43 0.89
CA ARG A 855 4.54 -20.89 1.09
C ARG A 855 4.87 -21.72 -0.15
N LEU A 856 4.78 -21.14 -1.33
CA LEU A 856 5.00 -21.89 -2.59
C LEU A 856 6.46 -22.34 -2.79
N ASN A 857 7.37 -21.82 -1.97
CA ASN A 857 8.78 -22.18 -2.01
C ASN A 857 9.15 -23.30 -1.02
N PHE A 858 8.21 -23.80 -0.21
CA PHE A 858 8.48 -24.87 0.75
C PHE A 858 8.87 -26.15 0.04
N GLY A 859 9.79 -26.89 0.65
CA GLY A 859 10.24 -28.17 0.11
C GLY A 859 9.28 -29.32 0.40
N ARG A 860 9.58 -30.47 -0.16
CA ARG A 860 8.81 -31.71 -0.05
C ARG A 860 9.65 -32.83 0.58
N ILE A 861 9.01 -33.79 1.17
CA ILE A 861 9.65 -35.01 1.67
C ILE A 861 9.14 -36.23 0.90
N GLY A 862 10.10 -37.07 0.43
CA GLY A 862 9.82 -38.35 -0.18
C GLY A 862 10.06 -39.52 0.78
N LYS A 863 9.45 -40.66 0.54
CA LYS A 863 9.83 -41.93 1.21
C LYS A 863 11.13 -42.47 0.56
N LYS A 864 12.01 -43.09 1.40
CA LYS A 864 13.15 -43.86 0.88
C LYS A 864 12.67 -45.05 0.08
#